data_da3a5a1cda7aa9feb9dcd17f32058487
#
_entry.id   da3a5a1cda7aa9feb9dcd17f32058487
#
_cell.length_a   1.000
_cell.length_b   1.000
_cell.length_c   1.000
_cell.angle_alpha   90.00
_cell.angle_beta   90.00
_cell.angle_gamma   90.00
#
_symmetry.space_group_name_H-M   'P 1'
#
loop_
_entity.id
_entity.type
_entity.pdbx_description
1 polymer ?
#
loop_
_entity_poly.entity_id
_entity_poly.type
_entity_poly.pdbx_seq_one_letter_code
_entity_poly.pdbx_strand_id
1 'polypeptide(L)'
;MIAVSDLGKSYGPQTLFEGVSIQFNPGNRYGLVGANGSGKSTFMKMLAGEEPPSEGTIALPKRLKLGVLKQDHFRYEHMPILEVAMMGNHDVWEAMVEKDKLLESADQEFDADRYAELEDLILRHDGYTLEARAGEVLEGLGIPTEVHRQPLSTLSGGFKLRVLLAQVLAAEPDVLLLDEPTNHLDILSIRWLEKFLVDAYKGTAIVISHDHRFLDNICTHIVDVDYETIILYPGNYSFFAEAKVGNRDRKEAEIEKREAEIARHKEFVDRFRAKATKARQAQSKMKMMEKIVIERLPQSSRRYPTFKFKQGRPSGRMALTLEGISKAYGDKQVLKDVSLQVERGDRIAIIGPNGIGKSTLLKIAMGETEADAGKIEWGYETHPGYFSQDHHELPKGSKQSVEAWLWESVPGEPIGFVRGNLGMVLFSGDDVKKPIGSLSGGEAARLVFCKLSVTRPNILVLDEPTNHLDLEAIEALVEALREFDGTLIFVSHDRWFVSQLADRILEISPKGIQDFRGTYEEYLDRLGDDHLDAEAVLRMRREQKKAAAAAKDGKGNGSGLDDRQRLQRQKDLGKKRDQLTASVEQAESRINAINEMFCDPTFFDRTSRDKVKKLEDEQKKLNAQVETLMGEWEKIEEELAGLS
;
A
#
# COMPACT_ATOMS: atom_id res chain seq x y z
N MET A 1 -23.18 4.44 11.48
CA MET A 1 -22.53 5.76 11.72
C MET A 1 -21.88 5.73 13.09
N ILE A 2 -20.59 6.05 13.18
CA ILE A 2 -19.85 6.24 14.44
C ILE A 2 -19.73 7.73 14.69
N ALA A 3 -20.05 8.19 15.90
CA ALA A 3 -19.89 9.58 16.27
C ALA A 3 -18.88 9.69 17.43
N VAL A 4 -17.88 10.50 17.22
CA VAL A 4 -16.83 10.86 18.17
C VAL A 4 -17.09 12.29 18.61
N SER A 5 -17.17 12.55 19.93
CA SER A 5 -17.49 13.87 20.48
C SER A 5 -16.49 14.22 21.55
N ASP A 6 -15.82 15.35 21.34
CA ASP A 6 -14.85 15.98 22.24
C ASP A 6 -13.81 15.01 22.83
N LEU A 7 -13.30 14.11 21.94
CA LEU A 7 -12.43 13.01 22.31
C LEU A 7 -11.02 13.51 22.59
N GLY A 8 -10.46 13.08 23.72
CA GLY A 8 -9.08 13.33 24.11
C GLY A 8 -8.38 12.09 24.62
N LYS A 9 -7.08 11.98 24.35
CA LYS A 9 -6.21 10.91 24.86
C LYS A 9 -4.85 11.44 25.27
N SER A 10 -4.44 11.15 26.51
CA SER A 10 -3.15 11.51 27.06
C SER A 10 -2.52 10.34 27.82
N TYR A 11 -1.22 10.23 27.78
CA TYR A 11 -0.40 9.32 28.60
C TYR A 11 0.54 10.13 29.49
N GLY A 12 0.14 10.33 30.75
CA GLY A 12 0.87 11.19 31.67
C GLY A 12 0.94 12.63 31.15
N PRO A 13 2.13 13.22 30.96
CA PRO A 13 2.28 14.58 30.46
C PRO A 13 2.16 14.71 28.92
N GLN A 14 2.11 13.59 28.21
CA GLN A 14 2.05 13.58 26.74
C GLN A 14 0.60 13.49 26.26
N THR A 15 0.10 14.54 25.65
CA THR A 15 -1.16 14.55 24.93
C THR A 15 -0.97 14.03 23.52
N LEU A 16 -1.77 13.06 23.09
CA LEU A 16 -1.77 12.57 21.72
C LEU A 16 -2.71 13.42 20.85
N PHE A 17 -3.93 13.66 21.36
CA PHE A 17 -4.92 14.53 20.72
C PHE A 17 -5.98 14.93 21.76
N GLU A 18 -6.65 16.07 21.49
CA GLU A 18 -7.72 16.62 22.33
C GLU A 18 -8.79 17.32 21.48
N GLY A 19 -10.00 17.42 22.02
CA GLY A 19 -11.10 18.17 21.41
C GLY A 19 -11.60 17.60 20.08
N VAL A 20 -11.41 16.30 19.82
CA VAL A 20 -11.71 15.67 18.52
C VAL A 20 -13.20 15.37 18.41
N SER A 21 -13.85 15.93 17.37
CA SER A 21 -15.25 15.65 17.05
C SER A 21 -15.39 15.31 15.57
N ILE A 22 -15.66 14.02 15.29
CA ILE A 22 -15.70 13.46 13.92
C ILE A 22 -16.85 12.47 13.80
N GLN A 23 -17.48 12.43 12.61
CA GLN A 23 -18.48 11.43 12.26
C GLN A 23 -18.00 10.55 11.11
N PHE A 24 -18.10 9.24 11.30
CA PHE A 24 -17.83 8.24 10.28
C PHE A 24 -19.14 7.72 9.70
N ASN A 25 -19.39 8.03 8.44
CA ASN A 25 -20.64 7.70 7.77
C ASN A 25 -20.53 6.36 7.01
N PRO A 26 -21.64 5.59 6.92
CA PRO A 26 -21.67 4.35 6.14
C PRO A 26 -21.30 4.57 4.67
N GLY A 27 -20.66 3.58 4.07
CA GLY A 27 -20.25 3.61 2.66
C GLY A 27 -19.02 4.46 2.35
N ASN A 28 -18.46 5.14 3.35
CA ASN A 28 -17.22 5.90 3.19
C ASN A 28 -15.99 5.11 3.65
N ARG A 29 -14.88 5.41 3.01
CA ARG A 29 -13.57 4.83 3.31
C ARG A 29 -12.63 5.94 3.79
N TYR A 30 -12.16 5.81 5.02
CA TYR A 30 -11.35 6.79 5.72
C TYR A 30 -9.90 6.31 5.84
N GLY A 31 -8.96 7.05 5.29
CA GLY A 31 -7.52 6.82 5.49
C GLY A 31 -7.04 7.57 6.74
N LEU A 32 -6.56 6.86 7.74
CA LEU A 32 -6.01 7.46 8.96
C LEU A 32 -4.52 7.63 8.80
N VAL A 33 -4.06 8.88 8.68
CA VAL A 33 -2.68 9.25 8.41
C VAL A 33 -2.07 10.10 9.53
N GLY A 34 -0.76 10.14 9.63
CA GLY A 34 -0.02 10.90 10.64
C GLY A 34 1.32 10.24 10.95
N ALA A 35 2.20 10.96 11.63
CA ALA A 35 3.52 10.48 12.00
C ALA A 35 3.47 9.22 12.87
N ASN A 36 4.57 8.45 12.89
CA ASN A 36 4.70 7.35 13.84
C ASN A 36 4.70 7.89 15.28
N GLY A 37 3.88 7.25 16.14
CA GLY A 37 3.68 7.71 17.51
C GLY A 37 2.66 8.87 17.68
N SER A 38 2.01 9.36 16.60
CA SER A 38 0.97 10.40 16.70
C SER A 38 -0.34 9.95 17.35
N GLY A 39 -0.51 8.63 17.57
CA GLY A 39 -1.71 8.09 18.20
C GLY A 39 -2.70 7.41 17.25
N LYS A 40 -2.35 7.14 15.98
CA LYS A 40 -3.20 6.45 14.99
C LYS A 40 -3.74 5.11 15.52
N SER A 41 -2.86 4.20 15.92
CA SER A 41 -3.26 2.88 16.45
C SER A 41 -4.01 3.00 17.78
N THR A 42 -3.69 4.00 18.62
CA THR A 42 -4.44 4.29 19.85
C THR A 42 -5.87 4.73 19.52
N PHE A 43 -6.04 5.62 18.54
CA PHE A 43 -7.36 6.04 18.08
C PHE A 43 -8.17 4.87 17.52
N MET A 44 -7.55 4.00 16.72
CA MET A 44 -8.17 2.75 16.24
C MET A 44 -8.63 1.84 17.39
N LYS A 45 -7.78 1.62 18.41
CA LYS A 45 -8.11 0.81 19.59
C LYS A 45 -9.27 1.41 20.39
N MET A 46 -9.34 2.74 20.46
CA MET A 46 -10.46 3.43 21.10
C MET A 46 -11.76 3.24 20.31
N LEU A 47 -11.71 3.31 18.97
CA LEU A 47 -12.87 3.00 18.11
C LEU A 47 -13.29 1.53 18.23
N ALA A 48 -12.32 0.62 18.44
CA ALA A 48 -12.56 -0.80 18.69
C ALA A 48 -13.11 -1.09 20.10
N GLY A 49 -13.13 -0.08 21.00
CA GLY A 49 -13.52 -0.26 22.40
C GLY A 49 -12.48 -1.00 23.26
N GLU A 50 -11.26 -1.20 22.74
CA GLU A 50 -10.17 -1.88 23.45
C GLU A 50 -9.44 -0.94 24.42
N GLU A 51 -9.51 0.36 24.18
CA GLU A 51 -8.87 1.39 25.00
C GLU A 51 -9.86 2.52 25.34
N PRO A 52 -10.00 2.91 26.62
CA PRO A 52 -10.89 4.00 27.00
C PRO A 52 -10.29 5.37 26.65
N PRO A 53 -11.09 6.35 26.26
CA PRO A 53 -10.67 7.74 26.12
C PRO A 53 -10.28 8.34 27.48
N SER A 54 -9.42 9.37 27.46
CA SER A 54 -9.16 10.21 28.64
C SER A 54 -10.26 11.24 28.83
N GLU A 55 -10.82 11.76 27.72
CA GLU A 55 -11.91 12.75 27.69
C GLU A 55 -12.84 12.45 26.51
N GLY A 56 -14.08 12.93 26.59
CA GLY A 56 -15.06 12.79 25.52
C GLY A 56 -15.71 11.41 25.45
N THR A 57 -16.41 11.16 24.34
CA THR A 57 -17.18 9.93 24.14
C THR A 57 -17.17 9.44 22.69
N ILE A 58 -17.24 8.11 22.53
CA ILE A 58 -17.45 7.45 21.23
C ILE A 58 -18.82 6.77 21.28
N ALA A 59 -19.72 7.20 20.41
CA ALA A 59 -21.05 6.62 20.28
C ALA A 59 -21.07 5.56 19.17
N LEU A 60 -21.22 4.30 19.56
CA LEU A 60 -21.39 3.15 18.67
C LEU A 60 -22.82 2.62 18.79
N PRO A 61 -23.56 2.42 17.70
CA PRO A 61 -24.86 1.76 17.74
C PRO A 61 -24.74 0.33 18.30
N LYS A 62 -25.65 -0.07 19.21
CA LYS A 62 -25.59 -1.37 19.90
C LYS A 62 -25.59 -2.61 18.98
N ARG A 63 -26.08 -2.49 17.74
CA ARG A 63 -26.17 -3.59 16.77
C ARG A 63 -25.08 -3.55 15.71
N LEU A 64 -24.10 -2.64 15.83
CA LEU A 64 -23.06 -2.48 14.85
C LEU A 64 -22.07 -3.63 14.94
N LYS A 65 -21.88 -4.35 13.85
CA LYS A 65 -20.83 -5.37 13.71
C LYS A 65 -19.50 -4.69 13.38
N LEU A 66 -18.54 -4.83 14.27
CA LEU A 66 -17.19 -4.26 14.11
C LEU A 66 -16.20 -5.35 13.73
N GLY A 67 -15.51 -5.20 12.60
CA GLY A 67 -14.40 -6.05 12.17
C GLY A 67 -13.07 -5.36 12.46
N VAL A 68 -12.23 -5.97 13.27
CA VAL A 68 -10.91 -5.43 13.63
C VAL A 68 -9.83 -6.43 13.22
N LEU A 69 -8.88 -5.99 12.40
CA LEU A 69 -7.72 -6.83 12.06
C LEU A 69 -6.79 -6.92 13.26
N LYS A 70 -6.71 -8.13 13.86
CA LYS A 70 -5.80 -8.45 14.98
C LYS A 70 -4.60 -9.22 14.46
N GLN A 71 -3.43 -8.94 15.01
CA GLN A 71 -2.18 -9.58 14.58
C GLN A 71 -1.83 -10.88 15.33
N ASP A 72 -2.71 -11.35 16.23
CA ASP A 72 -2.48 -12.56 17.02
C ASP A 72 -2.95 -13.81 16.28
N HIS A 73 -2.03 -14.46 15.56
CA HIS A 73 -2.28 -15.69 14.79
C HIS A 73 -1.96 -16.98 15.55
N PHE A 74 -1.32 -16.92 16.71
CA PHE A 74 -0.87 -18.11 17.44
C PHE A 74 -2.00 -18.97 17.98
N ARG A 75 -3.18 -18.40 18.17
CA ARG A 75 -4.36 -19.11 18.72
C ARG A 75 -4.93 -20.16 17.77
N TYR A 76 -4.68 -20.05 16.46
CA TYR A 76 -5.36 -20.81 15.41
C TYR A 76 -4.43 -21.76 14.64
N GLU A 77 -3.20 -22.00 15.11
CA GLU A 77 -2.17 -22.73 14.34
C GLU A 77 -2.57 -24.16 13.92
N HIS A 78 -3.40 -24.83 14.72
CA HIS A 78 -3.82 -26.21 14.46
C HIS A 78 -5.12 -26.32 13.66
N MET A 79 -5.79 -25.20 13.40
CA MET A 79 -7.07 -25.18 12.70
C MET A 79 -6.88 -25.10 11.18
N PRO A 80 -7.79 -25.68 10.39
CA PRO A 80 -7.82 -25.51 8.95
C PRO A 80 -7.93 -24.02 8.56
N ILE A 81 -7.21 -23.62 7.52
CA ILE A 81 -7.15 -22.24 7.03
C ILE A 81 -8.55 -21.69 6.73
N LEU A 82 -9.39 -22.49 6.06
CA LEU A 82 -10.75 -22.09 5.71
C LEU A 82 -11.62 -21.86 6.95
N GLU A 83 -11.54 -22.72 7.94
CA GLU A 83 -12.28 -22.56 9.19
C GLU A 83 -11.87 -21.29 9.94
N VAL A 84 -10.57 -20.98 9.99
CA VAL A 84 -10.08 -19.72 10.58
C VAL A 84 -10.69 -18.51 9.87
N ALA A 85 -10.79 -18.53 8.54
CA ALA A 85 -11.44 -17.46 7.79
C ALA A 85 -12.95 -17.35 8.08
N MET A 86 -13.65 -18.48 8.25
CA MET A 86 -15.07 -18.54 8.58
C MET A 86 -15.38 -18.03 10.00
N MET A 87 -14.46 -18.19 10.96
CA MET A 87 -14.60 -17.71 12.35
C MET A 87 -14.80 -16.20 12.48
N GLY A 88 -14.61 -15.43 11.42
CA GLY A 88 -14.96 -14.01 11.41
C GLY A 88 -16.44 -13.74 11.72
N ASN A 89 -17.33 -14.66 11.32
CA ASN A 89 -18.73 -14.71 11.75
C ASN A 89 -18.91 -15.84 12.79
N HIS A 90 -18.43 -15.56 13.99
CA HIS A 90 -18.32 -16.54 15.07
C HIS A 90 -19.63 -17.29 15.36
N ASP A 91 -20.74 -16.55 15.50
CA ASP A 91 -22.04 -17.14 15.83
C ASP A 91 -22.51 -18.14 14.77
N VAL A 92 -22.31 -17.82 13.50
CA VAL A 92 -22.68 -18.70 12.38
C VAL A 92 -21.73 -19.90 12.29
N TRP A 93 -20.44 -19.66 12.46
CA TRP A 93 -19.44 -20.72 12.44
C TRP A 93 -19.65 -21.73 13.58
N GLU A 94 -19.88 -21.24 14.83
CA GLU A 94 -20.22 -22.10 15.96
C GLU A 94 -21.51 -22.92 15.70
N ALA A 95 -22.54 -22.27 15.17
CA ALA A 95 -23.77 -22.96 14.82
C ALA A 95 -23.56 -24.07 13.76
N MET A 96 -22.71 -23.83 12.76
CA MET A 96 -22.35 -24.83 11.75
C MET A 96 -21.60 -26.00 12.38
N VAL A 97 -20.60 -25.72 13.22
CA VAL A 97 -19.82 -26.77 13.91
C VAL A 97 -20.68 -27.57 14.89
N GLU A 98 -21.58 -26.91 15.63
CA GLU A 98 -22.50 -27.60 16.54
C GLU A 98 -23.51 -28.48 15.78
N LYS A 99 -24.04 -27.94 14.66
CA LYS A 99 -24.93 -28.69 13.75
C LYS A 99 -24.27 -29.97 13.22
N ASP A 100 -23.02 -29.88 12.74
CA ASP A 100 -22.28 -31.00 12.22
C ASP A 100 -22.03 -32.06 13.30
N LYS A 101 -21.69 -31.64 14.54
CA LYS A 101 -21.56 -32.54 15.69
C LYS A 101 -22.87 -33.24 16.05
N LEU A 102 -24.01 -32.56 15.99
CA LEU A 102 -25.33 -33.16 16.22
C LEU A 102 -25.66 -34.22 15.14
N LEU A 103 -25.27 -33.97 13.88
CA LEU A 103 -25.43 -34.93 12.80
C LEU A 103 -24.51 -36.16 12.95
N GLU A 104 -23.27 -35.96 13.40
CA GLU A 104 -22.34 -37.08 13.68
C GLU A 104 -22.80 -37.93 14.86
N SER A 105 -23.48 -37.35 15.84
CA SER A 105 -24.03 -38.08 17.01
C SER A 105 -25.47 -38.57 16.82
N ALA A 106 -26.08 -38.35 15.65
CA ALA A 106 -27.49 -38.65 15.37
C ALA A 106 -27.90 -40.11 15.60
N ASP A 107 -26.97 -41.05 15.52
CA ASP A 107 -27.21 -42.48 15.82
C ASP A 107 -27.39 -42.79 17.32
N GLN A 108 -27.03 -41.84 18.23
CA GLN A 108 -27.08 -42.07 19.68
C GLN A 108 -28.15 -41.20 20.36
N GLU A 109 -28.18 -39.88 20.05
CA GLU A 109 -29.14 -38.93 20.64
C GLU A 109 -29.26 -37.73 19.72
N PHE A 110 -30.38 -37.59 18.97
CA PHE A 110 -30.61 -36.47 18.07
C PHE A 110 -31.60 -35.49 18.68
N ASP A 111 -31.11 -34.27 18.96
CA ASP A 111 -31.91 -33.15 19.43
C ASP A 111 -32.49 -32.34 18.24
N ALA A 112 -33.72 -32.66 17.85
CA ALA A 112 -34.40 -32.06 16.73
C ALA A 112 -34.70 -30.55 16.94
N ASP A 113 -35.02 -30.14 18.20
CA ASP A 113 -35.33 -28.76 18.51
C ASP A 113 -34.05 -27.91 18.42
N ARG A 114 -32.95 -28.39 18.96
CA ARG A 114 -31.66 -27.68 18.87
C ARG A 114 -31.17 -27.63 17.42
N TYR A 115 -31.33 -28.68 16.65
CA TYR A 115 -31.01 -28.67 15.23
C TYR A 115 -31.80 -27.60 14.45
N ALA A 116 -33.11 -27.47 14.72
CA ALA A 116 -33.95 -26.47 14.09
C ALA A 116 -33.56 -25.02 14.45
N GLU A 117 -33.17 -24.79 15.72
CA GLU A 117 -32.67 -23.48 16.16
C GLU A 117 -31.37 -23.09 15.43
N LEU A 118 -30.41 -24.04 15.31
CA LEU A 118 -29.14 -23.82 14.61
C LEU A 118 -29.37 -23.57 13.13
N GLU A 119 -30.27 -24.35 12.51
CA GLU A 119 -30.63 -24.18 11.09
C GLU A 119 -31.25 -22.80 10.82
N ASP A 120 -32.15 -22.34 11.68
CA ASP A 120 -32.77 -21.02 11.57
C ASP A 120 -31.73 -19.89 11.75
N LEU A 121 -30.75 -20.06 12.65
CA LEU A 121 -29.65 -19.12 12.85
C LEU A 121 -28.75 -19.05 11.59
N ILE A 122 -28.36 -20.21 11.04
CA ILE A 122 -27.54 -20.30 9.85
C ILE A 122 -28.25 -19.67 8.64
N LEU A 123 -29.55 -19.92 8.47
CA LEU A 123 -30.37 -19.35 7.38
C LEU A 123 -30.52 -17.83 7.53
N ARG A 124 -30.79 -17.32 8.72
CA ARG A 124 -30.95 -15.87 8.98
C ARG A 124 -29.70 -15.05 8.69
N HIS A 125 -28.52 -15.68 8.79
CA HIS A 125 -27.24 -15.01 8.63
C HIS A 125 -26.48 -15.45 7.35
N ASP A 126 -27.20 -15.98 6.36
CA ASP A 126 -26.62 -16.45 5.09
C ASP A 126 -25.40 -17.40 5.28
N GLY A 127 -25.45 -18.25 6.33
CA GLY A 127 -24.32 -19.07 6.73
C GLY A 127 -23.88 -20.08 5.65
N TYR A 128 -24.79 -20.53 4.79
CA TYR A 128 -24.46 -21.43 3.68
C TYR A 128 -23.54 -20.81 2.63
N THR A 129 -23.49 -19.49 2.54
CA THR A 129 -22.58 -18.79 1.63
C THR A 129 -21.24 -18.46 2.30
N LEU A 130 -21.13 -18.64 3.63
CA LEU A 130 -19.94 -18.25 4.40
C LEU A 130 -18.68 -19.00 3.94
N GLU A 131 -18.76 -20.32 3.70
CA GLU A 131 -17.64 -21.12 3.22
C GLU A 131 -17.16 -20.66 1.83
N ALA A 132 -18.09 -20.47 0.90
CA ALA A 132 -17.78 -20.00 -0.45
C ALA A 132 -17.12 -18.60 -0.42
N ARG A 133 -17.68 -17.67 0.36
CA ARG A 133 -17.16 -16.32 0.54
C ARG A 133 -15.78 -16.32 1.19
N ALA A 134 -15.59 -17.09 2.26
CA ALA A 134 -14.28 -17.25 2.90
C ALA A 134 -13.24 -17.80 1.92
N GLY A 135 -13.61 -18.78 1.09
CA GLY A 135 -12.77 -19.33 0.03
C GLY A 135 -12.40 -18.28 -1.02
N GLU A 136 -13.36 -17.50 -1.51
CA GLU A 136 -13.12 -16.41 -2.48
C GLU A 136 -12.18 -15.34 -1.92
N VAL A 137 -12.39 -14.92 -0.67
CA VAL A 137 -11.53 -13.93 -0.01
C VAL A 137 -10.10 -14.48 0.17
N LEU A 138 -9.95 -15.74 0.57
CA LEU A 138 -8.64 -16.40 0.71
C LEU A 138 -7.90 -16.46 -0.64
N GLU A 139 -8.59 -16.86 -1.71
CA GLU A 139 -8.00 -16.87 -3.06
C GLU A 139 -7.59 -15.47 -3.52
N GLY A 140 -8.44 -14.47 -3.28
CA GLY A 140 -8.15 -13.07 -3.57
C GLY A 140 -6.90 -12.55 -2.85
N LEU A 141 -6.68 -13.00 -1.62
CA LEU A 141 -5.48 -12.70 -0.83
C LEU A 141 -4.28 -13.61 -1.16
N GLY A 142 -4.36 -14.41 -2.24
CA GLY A 142 -3.27 -15.21 -2.76
C GLY A 142 -3.05 -16.52 -2.04
N ILE A 143 -4.06 -17.03 -1.32
CA ILE A 143 -4.05 -18.36 -0.67
C ILE A 143 -4.84 -19.34 -1.54
N PRO A 144 -4.16 -20.27 -2.24
CA PRO A 144 -4.83 -21.15 -3.20
C PRO A 144 -5.73 -22.19 -2.51
N THR A 145 -6.80 -22.62 -3.18
CA THR A 145 -7.81 -23.57 -2.67
C THR A 145 -7.22 -24.87 -2.18
N GLU A 146 -6.13 -25.34 -2.79
CA GLU A 146 -5.48 -26.63 -2.47
C GLU A 146 -4.97 -26.70 -1.02
N VAL A 147 -4.69 -25.54 -0.41
CA VAL A 147 -4.20 -25.46 0.98
C VAL A 147 -5.27 -25.10 2.00
N HIS A 148 -6.50 -24.74 1.59
CA HIS A 148 -7.55 -24.26 2.49
C HIS A 148 -7.90 -25.24 3.61
N ARG A 149 -7.75 -26.55 3.37
CA ARG A 149 -8.02 -27.61 4.37
C ARG A 149 -6.79 -27.99 5.20
N GLN A 150 -5.64 -27.38 4.93
CA GLN A 150 -4.43 -27.61 5.72
C GLN A 150 -4.43 -26.75 6.98
N PRO A 151 -3.72 -27.17 8.06
CA PRO A 151 -3.56 -26.38 9.26
C PRO A 151 -2.86 -25.04 8.99
N LEU A 152 -3.26 -23.99 9.70
CA LEU A 152 -2.66 -22.64 9.57
C LEU A 152 -1.15 -22.65 9.82
N SER A 153 -0.64 -23.59 10.64
CA SER A 153 0.80 -23.76 10.94
C SER A 153 1.65 -24.04 9.71
N THR A 154 1.08 -24.56 8.61
CA THR A 154 1.79 -24.84 7.36
C THR A 154 2.19 -23.59 6.59
N LEU A 155 1.57 -22.44 6.91
CA LEU A 155 1.84 -21.16 6.26
C LEU A 155 2.95 -20.38 6.96
N SER A 156 3.68 -19.58 6.18
CA SER A 156 4.60 -18.58 6.74
C SER A 156 3.86 -17.46 7.46
N GLY A 157 4.55 -16.71 8.34
CA GLY A 157 3.96 -15.63 9.13
C GLY A 157 3.15 -14.61 8.30
N GLY A 158 3.68 -14.18 7.15
CA GLY A 158 2.97 -13.26 6.27
C GLY A 158 1.68 -13.84 5.69
N PHE A 159 1.68 -15.12 5.31
CA PHE A 159 0.45 -15.79 4.85
C PHE A 159 -0.56 -16.02 5.98
N LYS A 160 -0.11 -16.29 7.21
CA LYS A 160 -1.00 -16.34 8.37
C LYS A 160 -1.75 -15.03 8.59
N LEU A 161 -1.07 -13.88 8.45
CA LEU A 161 -1.70 -12.56 8.54
C LEU A 161 -2.74 -12.33 7.43
N ARG A 162 -2.52 -12.84 6.22
CA ARG A 162 -3.52 -12.81 5.14
C ARG A 162 -4.77 -13.62 5.49
N VAL A 163 -4.64 -14.76 6.19
CA VAL A 163 -5.79 -15.54 6.67
C VAL A 163 -6.57 -14.76 7.71
N LEU A 164 -5.92 -14.07 8.64
CA LEU A 164 -6.62 -13.20 9.61
C LEU A 164 -7.31 -12.01 8.92
N LEU A 165 -6.72 -11.46 7.87
CA LEU A 165 -7.40 -10.46 7.06
C LEU A 165 -8.64 -11.06 6.37
N ALA A 166 -8.52 -12.28 5.80
CA ALA A 166 -9.66 -12.99 5.22
C ALA A 166 -10.78 -13.23 6.25
N GLN A 167 -10.43 -13.60 7.47
CA GLN A 167 -11.37 -13.77 8.58
C GLN A 167 -12.23 -12.54 8.79
N VAL A 168 -11.61 -11.36 8.84
CA VAL A 168 -12.33 -10.10 9.08
C VAL A 168 -13.17 -9.70 7.86
N LEU A 169 -12.65 -9.88 6.64
CA LEU A 169 -13.35 -9.50 5.41
C LEU A 169 -14.55 -10.42 5.11
N ALA A 170 -14.42 -11.73 5.35
CA ALA A 170 -15.49 -12.70 5.12
C ALA A 170 -16.69 -12.53 6.07
N ALA A 171 -16.48 -11.87 7.22
CA ALA A 171 -17.52 -11.55 8.17
C ALA A 171 -18.47 -10.44 7.71
N GLU A 172 -18.09 -9.65 6.69
CA GLU A 172 -18.82 -8.48 6.19
C GLU A 172 -19.33 -7.55 7.32
N PRO A 173 -18.41 -7.01 8.16
CA PRO A 173 -18.82 -6.15 9.26
C PRO A 173 -19.40 -4.82 8.75
N ASP A 174 -20.23 -4.14 9.56
CA ASP A 174 -20.72 -2.79 9.24
C ASP A 174 -19.62 -1.74 9.26
N VAL A 175 -18.60 -1.96 10.10
CA VAL A 175 -17.41 -1.12 10.21
C VAL A 175 -16.16 -2.00 10.22
N LEU A 176 -15.22 -1.66 9.37
CA LEU A 176 -13.96 -2.36 9.18
C LEU A 176 -12.81 -1.48 9.65
N LEU A 177 -12.03 -1.96 10.62
CA LEU A 177 -10.83 -1.30 11.13
C LEU A 177 -9.60 -2.10 10.72
N LEU A 178 -8.78 -1.52 9.84
CA LEU A 178 -7.58 -2.15 9.29
C LEU A 178 -6.33 -1.34 9.66
N ASP A 179 -5.43 -1.93 10.44
CA ASP A 179 -4.13 -1.35 10.76
C ASP A 179 -3.06 -2.01 9.89
N GLU A 180 -2.48 -1.25 8.94
CA GLU A 180 -1.46 -1.68 7.98
C GLU A 180 -1.80 -2.97 7.22
N PRO A 181 -2.97 -3.06 6.55
CA PRO A 181 -3.38 -4.29 5.87
C PRO A 181 -2.53 -4.63 4.65
N THR A 182 -1.81 -3.67 4.08
CA THR A 182 -0.94 -3.86 2.91
C THR A 182 0.39 -4.51 3.25
N ASN A 183 0.80 -4.48 4.53
CA ASN A 183 2.00 -5.16 4.98
C ASN A 183 1.88 -6.66 4.71
N HIS A 184 2.93 -7.26 4.14
CA HIS A 184 2.98 -8.68 3.77
C HIS A 184 2.05 -9.13 2.62
N LEU A 185 1.30 -8.23 2.01
CA LEU A 185 0.57 -8.52 0.78
C LEU A 185 1.48 -8.35 -0.44
N ASP A 186 1.31 -9.21 -1.41
CA ASP A 186 1.86 -8.96 -2.73
C ASP A 186 0.92 -8.03 -3.51
N ILE A 187 1.40 -7.52 -4.61
CA ILE A 187 0.68 -6.52 -5.39
C ILE A 187 -0.68 -7.01 -5.89
N LEU A 188 -0.82 -8.32 -6.14
CA LEU A 188 -2.10 -8.91 -6.56
C LEU A 188 -3.12 -8.88 -5.44
N SER A 189 -2.68 -9.26 -4.24
CA SER A 189 -3.51 -9.22 -3.04
C SER A 189 -3.88 -7.78 -2.65
N ILE A 190 -2.96 -6.81 -2.82
CA ILE A 190 -3.26 -5.38 -2.61
C ILE A 190 -4.35 -4.91 -3.58
N ARG A 191 -4.22 -5.22 -4.88
CA ARG A 191 -5.21 -4.84 -5.90
C ARG A 191 -6.57 -5.49 -5.69
N TRP A 192 -6.56 -6.76 -5.29
CA TRP A 192 -7.80 -7.43 -4.94
C TRP A 192 -8.46 -6.75 -3.74
N LEU A 193 -7.69 -6.40 -2.70
CA LEU A 193 -8.19 -5.69 -1.52
C LEU A 193 -8.72 -4.30 -1.88
N GLU A 194 -8.02 -3.54 -2.72
CA GLU A 194 -8.50 -2.26 -3.26
C GLU A 194 -9.87 -2.43 -3.92
N LYS A 195 -9.98 -3.37 -4.86
CA LYS A 195 -11.22 -3.65 -5.58
C LYS A 195 -12.33 -4.12 -4.64
N PHE A 196 -12.03 -5.00 -3.69
CA PHE A 196 -12.99 -5.44 -2.68
C PHE A 196 -13.54 -4.25 -1.87
N LEU A 197 -12.65 -3.38 -1.37
CA LEU A 197 -13.05 -2.22 -0.55
C LEU A 197 -13.85 -1.16 -1.35
N VAL A 198 -13.57 -1.02 -2.65
CA VAL A 198 -14.24 -0.01 -3.51
C VAL A 198 -15.56 -0.53 -4.05
N ASP A 199 -15.58 -1.76 -4.59
CA ASP A 199 -16.70 -2.28 -5.37
C ASP A 199 -17.66 -3.15 -4.55
N ALA A 200 -17.12 -4.01 -3.68
CA ALA A 200 -17.91 -5.03 -2.96
C ALA A 200 -18.32 -4.58 -1.56
N TYR A 201 -17.42 -3.95 -0.81
CA TYR A 201 -17.68 -3.59 0.59
C TYR A 201 -18.54 -2.33 0.72
N LYS A 202 -19.70 -2.43 1.37
CA LYS A 202 -20.67 -1.33 1.51
C LYS A 202 -20.64 -0.66 2.88
N GLY A 203 -19.91 -1.22 3.83
CA GLY A 203 -19.77 -0.67 5.19
C GLY A 203 -18.87 0.55 5.26
N THR A 204 -18.51 0.95 6.47
CA THR A 204 -17.50 1.99 6.72
C THR A 204 -16.13 1.34 6.88
N ALA A 205 -15.14 1.75 6.11
CA ALA A 205 -13.76 1.30 6.31
C ALA A 205 -12.91 2.43 6.93
N ILE A 206 -12.13 2.12 7.96
CA ILE A 206 -11.13 3.02 8.54
C ILE A 206 -9.80 2.26 8.45
N VAL A 207 -8.85 2.82 7.70
CA VAL A 207 -7.62 2.13 7.32
C VAL A 207 -6.42 2.99 7.66
N ILE A 208 -5.46 2.43 8.38
CA ILE A 208 -4.11 2.97 8.49
C ILE A 208 -3.27 2.30 7.42
N SER A 209 -2.59 3.05 6.58
CA SER A 209 -1.61 2.51 5.63
C SER A 209 -0.51 3.54 5.34
N HIS A 210 0.66 3.03 5.02
CA HIS A 210 1.81 3.80 4.55
C HIS A 210 1.99 3.70 3.02
N ASP A 211 1.06 3.06 2.32
CA ASP A 211 1.02 2.99 0.86
C ASP A 211 0.20 4.14 0.28
N HIS A 212 0.88 5.12 -0.34
CA HIS A 212 0.27 6.29 -0.97
C HIS A 212 -0.79 5.93 -2.01
N ARG A 213 -0.48 4.95 -2.89
CA ARG A 213 -1.38 4.55 -3.98
C ARG A 213 -2.60 3.81 -3.47
N PHE A 214 -2.41 2.95 -2.47
CA PHE A 214 -3.52 2.27 -1.82
C PHE A 214 -4.50 3.28 -1.22
N LEU A 215 -4.00 4.28 -0.47
CA LEU A 215 -4.84 5.34 0.10
C LEU A 215 -5.53 6.18 -0.99
N ASP A 216 -4.82 6.51 -2.07
CA ASP A 216 -5.39 7.26 -3.19
C ASP A 216 -6.53 6.50 -3.89
N ASN A 217 -6.36 5.19 -4.07
CA ASN A 217 -7.32 4.36 -4.78
C ASN A 217 -8.59 4.08 -3.97
N ILE A 218 -8.47 3.92 -2.64
CA ILE A 218 -9.60 3.49 -1.81
C ILE A 218 -10.30 4.61 -1.06
N CYS A 219 -9.57 5.66 -0.61
CA CYS A 219 -10.11 6.62 0.35
C CYS A 219 -11.05 7.63 -0.29
N THR A 220 -12.16 7.87 0.38
CA THR A 220 -13.09 8.98 0.12
C THR A 220 -12.79 10.18 1.02
N HIS A 221 -12.15 9.93 2.16
CA HIS A 221 -11.77 10.93 3.15
C HIS A 221 -10.44 10.55 3.79
N ILE A 222 -9.67 11.55 4.19
CA ILE A 222 -8.45 11.39 4.98
C ILE A 222 -8.65 11.99 6.37
N VAL A 223 -8.26 11.24 7.38
CA VAL A 223 -8.27 11.61 8.80
C VAL A 223 -6.82 11.83 9.22
N ASP A 224 -6.42 13.07 9.36
CA ASP A 224 -5.05 13.48 9.68
C ASP A 224 -4.87 13.65 11.19
N VAL A 225 -4.01 12.83 11.79
CA VAL A 225 -3.62 12.91 13.20
C VAL A 225 -2.35 13.74 13.31
N ASP A 226 -2.51 15.03 13.58
CA ASP A 226 -1.40 15.99 13.65
C ASP A 226 -1.77 17.16 14.57
N TYR A 227 -0.77 17.91 15.05
CA TYR A 227 -0.99 19.10 15.90
C TYR A 227 -1.80 18.82 17.16
N GLU A 228 -1.62 17.65 17.79
CA GLU A 228 -2.39 17.22 18.98
C GLU A 228 -3.91 17.22 18.75
N THR A 229 -4.35 17.08 17.50
CA THR A 229 -5.74 16.98 17.11
C THR A 229 -5.94 16.03 15.95
N ILE A 230 -7.19 15.79 15.56
CA ILE A 230 -7.54 14.96 14.40
C ILE A 230 -8.45 15.76 13.47
N ILE A 231 -8.05 15.92 12.23
CA ILE A 231 -8.76 16.73 11.24
C ILE A 231 -9.21 15.83 10.08
N LEU A 232 -10.48 15.97 9.68
CA LEU A 232 -11.06 15.26 8.55
C LEU A 232 -10.95 16.09 7.27
N TYR A 233 -10.38 15.51 6.22
CA TYR A 233 -10.29 16.09 4.89
C TYR A 233 -11.12 15.24 3.91
N PRO A 234 -12.04 15.85 3.14
CA PRO A 234 -12.72 15.14 2.05
C PRO A 234 -11.75 14.93 0.88
N GLY A 235 -11.85 13.79 0.20
CA GLY A 235 -11.01 13.43 -0.93
C GLY A 235 -10.02 12.31 -0.62
N ASN A 236 -9.17 12.00 -1.60
CA ASN A 236 -8.11 11.00 -1.50
C ASN A 236 -6.81 11.60 -0.91
N TYR A 237 -5.74 10.79 -0.86
CA TYR A 237 -4.48 11.19 -0.26
C TYR A 237 -3.80 12.34 -1.02
N SER A 238 -3.79 12.30 -2.34
CA SER A 238 -3.19 13.35 -3.18
C SER A 238 -3.87 14.70 -2.96
N PHE A 239 -5.20 14.73 -2.93
CA PHE A 239 -5.96 15.95 -2.62
C PHE A 239 -5.68 16.47 -1.20
N PHE A 240 -5.59 15.57 -0.22
CA PHE A 240 -5.22 15.92 1.16
C PHE A 240 -3.83 16.57 1.23
N ALA A 241 -2.82 15.97 0.55
CA ALA A 241 -1.46 16.49 0.55
C ALA A 241 -1.39 17.93 0.03
N GLU A 242 -2.06 18.21 -1.09
CA GLU A 242 -2.17 19.57 -1.66
C GLU A 242 -2.91 20.53 -0.71
N ALA A 243 -4.05 20.10 -0.16
CA ALA A 243 -4.85 20.92 0.74
C ALA A 243 -4.08 21.25 2.04
N LYS A 244 -3.28 20.33 2.56
CA LYS A 244 -2.48 20.51 3.78
C LYS A 244 -1.39 21.56 3.57
N VAL A 245 -0.66 21.49 2.46
CA VAL A 245 0.35 22.50 2.09
C VAL A 245 -0.31 23.87 1.99
N GLY A 246 -1.38 24.01 1.22
CA GLY A 246 -2.09 25.28 1.05
C GLY A 246 -2.67 25.86 2.35
N ASN A 247 -3.13 25.02 3.28
CA ASN A 247 -3.62 25.44 4.59
C ASN A 247 -2.48 25.93 5.49
N ARG A 248 -1.33 25.27 5.45
CA ARG A 248 -0.13 25.66 6.20
C ARG A 248 0.37 27.01 5.74
N ASP A 249 0.54 27.20 4.44
CA ASP A 249 1.02 28.47 3.84
C ASP A 249 0.10 29.63 4.21
N ARG A 250 -1.22 29.41 4.18
CA ARG A 250 -2.22 30.43 4.59
C ARG A 250 -2.08 30.81 6.07
N LYS A 251 -1.93 29.84 6.95
CA LYS A 251 -1.77 30.07 8.39
C LYS A 251 -0.44 30.77 8.70
N GLU A 252 0.66 30.35 8.06
CA GLU A 252 1.96 31.00 8.18
C GLU A 252 1.88 32.48 7.74
N ALA A 253 1.28 32.75 6.60
CA ALA A 253 1.07 34.12 6.11
C ALA A 253 0.17 34.95 7.04
N GLU A 254 -0.84 34.33 7.68
CA GLU A 254 -1.69 35.01 8.67
C GLU A 254 -0.93 35.34 9.96
N ILE A 255 -0.09 34.42 10.44
CA ILE A 255 0.78 34.62 11.61
C ILE A 255 1.76 35.76 11.33
N GLU A 256 2.48 35.73 10.18
CA GLU A 256 3.39 36.80 9.78
C GLU A 256 2.69 38.18 9.72
N LYS A 257 1.48 38.19 9.16
CA LYS A 257 0.68 39.42 9.09
C LYS A 257 0.32 39.95 10.48
N ARG A 258 -0.10 39.09 11.40
CA ARG A 258 -0.42 39.46 12.78
C ARG A 258 0.83 39.88 13.56
N GLU A 259 1.97 39.21 13.39
CA GLU A 259 3.25 39.57 13.99
C GLU A 259 3.74 40.93 13.47
N ALA A 260 3.64 41.20 12.17
CA ALA A 260 3.96 42.48 11.58
C ALA A 260 3.05 43.61 12.09
N GLU A 261 1.78 43.34 12.37
CA GLU A 261 0.85 44.29 12.97
C GLU A 261 1.23 44.60 14.41
N ILE A 262 1.54 43.59 15.22
CA ILE A 262 2.04 43.75 16.58
C ILE A 262 3.35 44.55 16.60
N ALA A 263 4.30 44.25 15.73
CA ALA A 263 5.58 44.96 15.61
C ALA A 263 5.36 46.45 15.30
N ARG A 264 4.45 46.77 14.36
CA ARG A 264 4.08 48.16 14.04
C ARG A 264 3.45 48.91 15.24
N HIS A 265 2.57 48.22 15.97
CA HIS A 265 1.95 48.80 17.16
C HIS A 265 2.97 49.00 18.28
N LYS A 266 3.90 48.07 18.47
CA LYS A 266 4.99 48.16 19.43
C LYS A 266 5.93 49.29 19.13
N GLU A 267 6.35 49.45 17.88
CA GLU A 267 7.19 50.58 17.44
C GLU A 267 6.49 51.95 17.70
N PHE A 268 5.18 52.03 17.44
CA PHE A 268 4.42 53.21 17.73
C PHE A 268 4.38 53.53 19.24
N VAL A 269 4.12 52.49 20.08
CA VAL A 269 4.09 52.63 21.55
C VAL A 269 5.46 53.08 22.07
N ASP A 270 6.56 52.47 21.64
CA ASP A 270 7.92 52.77 22.08
C ASP A 270 8.32 54.19 21.68
N ARG A 271 7.94 54.66 20.48
CA ARG A 271 8.25 56.00 19.98
C ARG A 271 7.48 57.12 20.68
N PHE A 272 6.23 56.83 21.14
CA PHE A 272 5.33 57.87 21.66
C PHE A 272 4.97 57.71 23.14
N ARG A 273 5.42 56.68 23.86
CA ARG A 273 5.13 56.42 25.28
C ARG A 273 5.52 57.57 26.20
N ALA A 274 6.61 58.26 25.87
CA ALA A 274 7.13 59.39 26.68
C ALA A 274 6.49 60.78 26.37
N LYS A 275 5.63 60.89 25.33
CA LYS A 275 5.02 62.16 24.94
C LYS A 275 3.60 62.28 25.51
N ALA A 276 3.38 63.21 26.45
CA ALA A 276 2.10 63.40 27.16
C ALA A 276 0.89 63.58 26.22
N THR A 277 1.04 64.28 25.08
CA THR A 277 -0.03 64.47 24.10
C THR A 277 -0.46 63.21 23.33
N LYS A 278 0.40 62.18 23.28
CA LYS A 278 0.12 60.90 22.58
C LYS A 278 0.00 59.67 23.49
N ALA A 279 0.14 59.88 24.80
CA ALA A 279 0.07 58.79 25.80
C ALA A 279 -1.26 58.00 25.73
N ARG A 280 -2.39 58.72 25.50
CA ARG A 280 -3.71 58.06 25.37
C ARG A 280 -3.82 57.19 24.10
N GLN A 281 -3.17 57.61 22.99
CA GLN A 281 -3.11 56.80 21.76
C GLN A 281 -2.18 55.61 21.91
N ALA A 282 -1.06 55.75 22.62
CA ALA A 282 -0.15 54.64 22.93
C ALA A 282 -0.84 53.58 23.83
N GLN A 283 -1.61 54.00 24.85
CA GLN A 283 -2.43 53.11 25.67
C GLN A 283 -3.51 52.36 24.87
N SER A 284 -4.18 53.05 23.92
CA SER A 284 -5.16 52.44 23.04
C SER A 284 -4.50 51.36 22.14
N LYS A 285 -3.30 51.64 21.62
CA LYS A 285 -2.56 50.67 20.81
C LYS A 285 -2.03 49.49 21.64
N MET A 286 -1.62 49.68 22.88
CA MET A 286 -1.30 48.60 23.81
C MET A 286 -2.50 47.68 24.02
N LYS A 287 -3.69 48.25 24.29
CA LYS A 287 -4.92 47.44 24.43
C LYS A 287 -5.33 46.74 23.14
N MET A 288 -5.01 47.29 21.96
CA MET A 288 -5.18 46.58 20.68
C MET A 288 -4.22 45.40 20.56
N MET A 289 -2.95 45.55 20.92
CA MET A 289 -1.96 44.47 20.92
C MET A 289 -2.36 43.32 21.83
N GLU A 290 -2.89 43.63 23.03
CA GLU A 290 -3.38 42.63 23.98
C GLU A 290 -4.59 41.81 23.44
N LYS A 291 -5.34 42.38 22.49
CA LYS A 291 -6.48 41.72 21.84
C LYS A 291 -6.11 40.89 20.61
N ILE A 292 -4.91 41.07 20.05
CA ILE A 292 -4.43 40.29 18.92
C ILE A 292 -3.92 38.96 19.47
N VAL A 293 -4.75 37.94 19.44
CA VAL A 293 -4.37 36.59 19.77
C VAL A 293 -3.65 36.00 18.55
N ILE A 294 -2.37 35.70 18.69
CA ILE A 294 -1.64 34.88 17.73
C ILE A 294 -1.87 33.44 18.16
N GLU A 295 -2.77 32.77 17.46
CA GLU A 295 -2.80 31.31 17.52
C GLU A 295 -1.54 30.81 16.82
N ARG A 296 -0.49 30.53 17.58
CA ARG A 296 0.68 29.86 17.05
C ARG A 296 0.24 28.50 16.52
N LEU A 297 0.72 28.14 15.35
CA LEU A 297 0.58 26.76 14.89
C LEU A 297 1.16 25.85 15.98
N PRO A 298 0.40 24.89 16.50
CA PRO A 298 0.97 23.86 17.35
C PRO A 298 2.17 23.22 16.63
N GLN A 299 3.12 22.69 17.35
CA GLN A 299 4.22 21.98 16.70
C GLN A 299 3.64 20.73 16.03
N SER A 300 3.86 20.60 14.72
CA SER A 300 3.47 19.39 14.02
C SER A 300 4.14 18.18 14.67
N SER A 301 3.37 17.13 14.88
CA SER A 301 3.89 15.83 15.30
C SER A 301 4.73 15.17 14.21
N ARG A 302 4.59 15.62 12.96
CA ARG A 302 5.35 15.15 11.82
C ARG A 302 6.77 15.68 11.89
N ARG A 303 7.69 14.79 12.19
CA ARG A 303 9.13 15.06 12.16
C ARG A 303 9.70 14.28 10.99
N TYR A 304 10.21 15.01 10.00
CA TYR A 304 10.90 14.40 8.88
C TYR A 304 12.32 14.01 9.28
N PRO A 305 12.71 12.73 9.17
CA PRO A 305 14.12 12.39 9.31
C PRO A 305 14.89 13.03 8.15
N THR A 306 16.13 13.39 8.40
CA THR A 306 17.01 13.89 7.34
C THR A 306 18.08 12.85 7.05
N PHE A 307 17.97 12.21 5.89
CA PHE A 307 19.01 11.30 5.41
C PHE A 307 20.00 12.09 4.53
N LYS A 308 21.28 11.73 4.58
CA LYS A 308 22.32 12.33 3.74
C LYS A 308 23.30 11.27 3.29
N PHE A 309 23.12 10.79 2.06
CA PHE A 309 24.03 9.81 1.50
C PHE A 309 25.10 10.54 0.66
N LYS A 310 26.35 10.39 1.08
CA LYS A 310 27.51 10.91 0.35
C LYS A 310 28.52 9.80 0.18
N GLN A 311 28.98 9.57 -1.05
CA GLN A 311 30.04 8.62 -1.29
C GLN A 311 31.39 9.12 -0.72
N GLY A 312 32.19 8.22 -0.15
CA GLY A 312 33.52 8.55 0.36
C GLY A 312 34.51 8.77 -0.80
N ARG A 313 34.57 7.82 -1.74
CA ARG A 313 35.32 7.86 -2.99
C ARG A 313 34.49 7.26 -4.11
N PRO A 314 34.54 7.78 -5.33
CA PRO A 314 33.84 7.17 -6.44
C PRO A 314 34.42 5.79 -6.79
N SER A 315 33.58 4.83 -7.15
CA SER A 315 33.97 3.51 -7.63
C SER A 315 34.64 3.58 -9.01
N GLY A 316 35.27 2.49 -9.45
CA GLY A 316 35.65 2.29 -10.84
C GLY A 316 34.44 2.34 -11.79
N ARG A 317 34.67 2.28 -13.11
CA ARG A 317 33.59 2.32 -14.12
C ARG A 317 32.60 1.16 -13.95
N MET A 318 33.14 -0.07 -13.83
CA MET A 318 32.33 -1.25 -13.52
C MET A 318 32.15 -1.34 -12.02
N ALA A 319 30.91 -1.34 -11.55
CA ALA A 319 30.56 -1.43 -10.15
C ALA A 319 30.35 -2.90 -9.71
N LEU A 320 29.59 -3.68 -10.49
CA LEU A 320 29.29 -5.08 -10.19
C LEU A 320 29.11 -5.86 -11.49
N THR A 321 29.67 -7.07 -11.55
CA THR A 321 29.44 -8.03 -12.64
C THR A 321 28.95 -9.35 -12.05
N LEU A 322 27.81 -9.82 -12.51
CA LEU A 322 27.24 -11.13 -12.23
C LEU A 322 27.24 -11.94 -13.52
N GLU A 323 27.79 -13.13 -13.51
CA GLU A 323 27.88 -14.02 -14.68
C GLU A 323 27.28 -15.39 -14.35
N GLY A 324 26.18 -15.76 -15.02
CA GLY A 324 25.60 -17.09 -14.95
C GLY A 324 25.09 -17.51 -13.58
N ILE A 325 24.66 -16.57 -12.73
CA ILE A 325 24.23 -16.85 -11.36
C ILE A 325 23.01 -17.77 -11.35
N SER A 326 23.13 -18.89 -10.66
CA SER A 326 22.05 -19.85 -10.48
C SER A 326 21.92 -20.23 -9.01
N LYS A 327 20.67 -20.38 -8.53
CA LYS A 327 20.36 -20.77 -7.14
C LYS A 327 19.09 -21.60 -7.08
N ALA A 328 19.17 -22.70 -6.31
CA ALA A 328 18.02 -23.52 -5.97
C ALA A 328 17.91 -23.74 -4.44
N TYR A 329 16.71 -23.92 -3.94
CA TYR A 329 16.43 -24.33 -2.57
C TYR A 329 15.63 -25.62 -2.61
N GLY A 330 16.28 -26.74 -2.29
CA GLY A 330 15.73 -28.08 -2.51
C GLY A 330 15.41 -28.28 -3.99
N ASP A 331 14.19 -28.69 -4.31
CA ASP A 331 13.75 -28.92 -5.70
C ASP A 331 13.32 -27.65 -6.44
N LYS A 332 13.26 -26.49 -5.75
CA LYS A 332 12.80 -25.23 -6.34
C LYS A 332 13.98 -24.40 -6.85
N GLN A 333 14.12 -24.31 -8.17
CA GLN A 333 15.05 -23.37 -8.80
C GLN A 333 14.50 -21.94 -8.71
N VAL A 334 15.25 -21.04 -8.06
CA VAL A 334 14.86 -19.65 -7.81
C VAL A 334 15.52 -18.70 -8.79
N LEU A 335 16.81 -18.90 -9.07
CA LEU A 335 17.55 -18.14 -10.09
C LEU A 335 18.16 -19.10 -11.09
N LYS A 336 18.13 -18.73 -12.39
CA LYS A 336 18.66 -19.54 -13.47
C LYS A 336 19.44 -18.66 -14.46
N ASP A 337 20.75 -18.87 -14.52
CA ASP A 337 21.68 -18.24 -15.50
C ASP A 337 21.54 -16.71 -15.57
N VAL A 338 21.54 -16.08 -14.39
CA VAL A 338 21.37 -14.62 -14.24
C VAL A 338 22.68 -13.94 -14.50
N SER A 339 22.72 -13.06 -15.51
CA SER A 339 23.88 -12.23 -15.81
C SER A 339 23.50 -10.75 -15.81
N LEU A 340 24.29 -9.91 -15.13
CA LEU A 340 24.05 -8.49 -14.98
C LEU A 340 25.38 -7.73 -14.91
N GLN A 341 25.48 -6.62 -15.60
CA GLN A 341 26.58 -5.68 -15.48
C GLN A 341 26.05 -4.33 -15.00
N VAL A 342 26.63 -3.82 -13.92
CA VAL A 342 26.27 -2.55 -13.31
C VAL A 342 27.43 -1.58 -13.48
N GLU A 343 27.15 -0.43 -14.06
CA GLU A 343 28.13 0.65 -14.20
C GLU A 343 27.97 1.65 -13.05
N ARG A 344 29.03 2.42 -12.81
CA ARG A 344 28.99 3.50 -11.82
C ARG A 344 27.91 4.53 -12.18
N GLY A 345 27.08 4.88 -11.22
CA GLY A 345 25.99 5.85 -11.38
C GLY A 345 24.68 5.25 -11.86
N ASP A 346 24.64 3.94 -12.22
CA ASP A 346 23.38 3.28 -12.55
C ASP A 346 22.42 3.33 -11.34
N ARG A 347 21.12 3.54 -11.62
CA ARG A 347 20.03 3.49 -10.66
C ARG A 347 19.06 2.38 -11.05
N ILE A 348 19.32 1.18 -10.56
CA ILE A 348 18.65 -0.05 -10.99
C ILE A 348 17.55 -0.44 -10.02
N ALA A 349 16.31 -0.48 -10.50
CA ALA A 349 15.23 -1.15 -9.80
C ALA A 349 15.10 -2.60 -10.28
N ILE A 350 15.14 -3.56 -9.34
CA ILE A 350 14.89 -4.97 -9.61
C ILE A 350 13.43 -5.25 -9.32
N ILE A 351 12.68 -5.62 -10.34
CA ILE A 351 11.24 -5.89 -10.25
C ILE A 351 10.92 -7.34 -10.65
N GLY A 352 9.74 -7.81 -10.30
CA GLY A 352 9.25 -9.15 -10.62
C GLY A 352 8.34 -9.74 -9.55
N PRO A 353 7.68 -10.87 -9.81
CA PRO A 353 6.76 -11.52 -8.87
C PRO A 353 7.40 -11.89 -7.54
N ASN A 354 6.58 -12.05 -6.48
CA ASN A 354 7.08 -12.52 -5.20
C ASN A 354 7.58 -13.96 -5.29
N GLY A 355 8.70 -14.22 -4.59
CA GLY A 355 9.35 -15.54 -4.58
C GLY A 355 10.10 -15.93 -5.86
N ILE A 356 10.32 -14.97 -6.79
CA ILE A 356 11.10 -15.18 -8.02
C ILE A 356 12.62 -15.12 -7.78
N GLY A 357 13.06 -14.60 -6.61
CA GLY A 357 14.48 -14.57 -6.26
C GLY A 357 15.12 -13.19 -6.21
N LYS A 358 14.37 -12.10 -6.20
CA LYS A 358 14.90 -10.72 -6.13
C LYS A 358 15.84 -10.52 -4.94
N SER A 359 15.35 -10.76 -3.72
CA SER A 359 16.17 -10.67 -2.49
C SER A 359 17.31 -11.69 -2.46
N THR A 360 17.09 -12.89 -3.04
CA THR A 360 18.13 -13.89 -3.17
C THR A 360 19.29 -13.39 -4.04
N LEU A 361 18.99 -12.70 -5.14
CA LEU A 361 20.01 -12.11 -6.01
C LEU A 361 20.83 -11.04 -5.27
N LEU A 362 20.17 -10.16 -4.48
CA LEU A 362 20.87 -9.17 -3.67
C LEU A 362 21.74 -9.83 -2.59
N LYS A 363 21.23 -10.83 -1.86
CA LYS A 363 21.98 -11.58 -0.85
C LYS A 363 23.20 -12.30 -1.45
N ILE A 364 23.06 -12.85 -2.65
CA ILE A 364 24.17 -13.46 -3.38
C ILE A 364 25.21 -12.40 -3.76
N ALA A 365 24.79 -11.26 -4.32
CA ALA A 365 25.67 -10.16 -4.67
C ALA A 365 26.44 -9.64 -3.44
N MET A 366 25.80 -9.59 -2.28
CA MET A 366 26.42 -9.15 -1.01
C MET A 366 27.25 -10.23 -0.31
N GLY A 367 27.26 -11.48 -0.82
CA GLY A 367 28.00 -12.58 -0.24
C GLY A 367 27.36 -13.21 1.00
N GLU A 368 26.10 -12.88 1.31
CA GLU A 368 25.35 -13.49 2.43
C GLU A 368 24.83 -14.88 2.11
N THR A 369 24.69 -15.19 0.82
CA THR A 369 24.24 -16.50 0.33
C THR A 369 25.15 -16.91 -0.84
N GLU A 370 25.63 -18.13 -0.82
CA GLU A 370 26.43 -18.69 -1.90
C GLU A 370 25.53 -19.04 -3.11
N ALA A 371 25.99 -18.69 -4.32
CA ALA A 371 25.38 -19.16 -5.55
C ALA A 371 25.74 -20.63 -5.78
N ASP A 372 24.84 -21.41 -6.40
CA ASP A 372 25.14 -22.80 -6.78
C ASP A 372 25.99 -22.86 -8.04
N ALA A 373 25.89 -21.84 -8.90
CA ALA A 373 26.74 -21.65 -10.09
C ALA A 373 26.84 -20.17 -10.44
N GLY A 374 27.89 -19.82 -11.19
CA GLY A 374 28.15 -18.46 -11.66
C GLY A 374 29.28 -17.78 -10.91
N LYS A 375 29.57 -16.54 -11.30
CA LYS A 375 30.66 -15.73 -10.75
C LYS A 375 30.15 -14.34 -10.39
N ILE A 376 30.63 -13.81 -9.26
CA ILE A 376 30.37 -12.45 -8.77
C ILE A 376 31.69 -11.71 -8.72
N GLU A 377 31.73 -10.52 -9.31
CA GLU A 377 32.92 -9.69 -9.29
C GLU A 377 32.55 -8.22 -9.01
N TRP A 378 32.98 -7.72 -7.85
CA TRP A 378 32.91 -6.30 -7.52
C TRP A 378 34.04 -5.55 -8.21
N GLY A 379 33.73 -4.38 -8.74
CA GLY A 379 34.69 -3.55 -9.43
C GLY A 379 35.76 -2.94 -8.52
N TYR A 380 36.67 -2.18 -9.13
CA TYR A 380 37.74 -1.51 -8.41
C TYR A 380 37.21 -0.39 -7.50
N GLU A 381 37.71 -0.29 -6.26
CA GLU A 381 37.32 0.72 -5.24
C GLU A 381 35.81 0.72 -4.96
N THR A 382 35.15 -0.43 -5.01
CA THR A 382 33.74 -0.55 -4.66
C THR A 382 33.57 -0.78 -3.14
N HIS A 383 32.69 0.02 -2.53
CA HIS A 383 32.33 -0.06 -1.12
C HIS A 383 30.78 -0.13 -1.02
N PRO A 384 30.20 -1.33 -1.13
CA PRO A 384 28.76 -1.49 -1.07
C PRO A 384 28.23 -1.32 0.36
N GLY A 385 27.15 -0.57 0.52
CA GLY A 385 26.33 -0.50 1.71
C GLY A 385 25.02 -1.25 1.48
N TYR A 386 24.67 -2.16 2.37
CA TYR A 386 23.50 -3.00 2.24
C TYR A 386 22.41 -2.67 3.26
N PHE A 387 21.20 -2.55 2.80
CA PHE A 387 20.00 -2.48 3.63
C PHE A 387 19.19 -3.74 3.39
N SER A 388 19.18 -4.65 4.37
CA SER A 388 18.47 -5.92 4.28
C SER A 388 17.03 -5.80 4.77
N GLN A 389 16.12 -6.56 4.19
CA GLN A 389 14.70 -6.58 4.54
C GLN A 389 14.46 -6.93 6.03
N ASP A 390 15.26 -7.87 6.59
CA ASP A 390 15.07 -8.39 7.95
C ASP A 390 15.88 -7.62 9.02
N HIS A 391 16.61 -6.57 8.63
CA HIS A 391 17.52 -5.80 9.52
C HIS A 391 18.40 -6.70 10.40
N HIS A 392 18.92 -7.81 9.85
CA HIS A 392 19.71 -8.79 10.61
C HIS A 392 21.00 -8.22 11.22
N GLU A 393 21.42 -7.04 10.78
CA GLU A 393 22.52 -6.28 11.40
C GLU A 393 22.19 -5.85 12.85
N LEU A 394 20.91 -5.83 13.22
CA LEU A 394 20.42 -5.47 14.55
C LEU A 394 19.94 -6.73 15.29
N PRO A 395 20.80 -7.41 16.08
CA PRO A 395 20.45 -8.64 16.75
C PRO A 395 19.25 -8.46 17.70
N LYS A 396 18.20 -9.25 17.50
CA LYS A 396 17.04 -9.26 18.40
C LYS A 396 17.46 -9.60 19.81
N GLY A 397 17.02 -8.81 20.80
CA GLY A 397 17.36 -9.00 22.21
C GLY A 397 18.74 -8.46 22.63
N SER A 398 19.49 -7.82 21.75
CA SER A 398 20.72 -7.12 22.11
C SER A 398 20.43 -5.98 23.09
N LYS A 399 21.28 -5.89 24.14
CA LYS A 399 21.25 -4.82 25.15
C LYS A 399 22.12 -3.62 24.78
N GLN A 400 22.82 -3.68 23.64
CA GLN A 400 23.68 -2.60 23.17
C GLN A 400 22.80 -1.37 22.85
N SER A 401 23.26 -0.18 23.27
CA SER A 401 22.55 1.06 22.97
C SER A 401 22.68 1.46 21.49
N VAL A 402 21.70 2.18 20.97
CA VAL A 402 21.70 2.79 19.63
C VAL A 402 22.99 3.59 19.38
N GLU A 403 23.40 4.41 20.35
CA GLU A 403 24.62 5.22 20.28
C GLU A 403 25.89 4.34 20.17
N ALA A 404 26.00 3.33 21.01
CA ALA A 404 27.18 2.45 21.00
C ALA A 404 27.28 1.64 19.70
N TRP A 405 26.17 1.14 19.20
CA TRP A 405 26.14 0.39 17.96
C TRP A 405 26.55 1.24 16.74
N LEU A 406 26.04 2.48 16.65
CA LEU A 406 26.43 3.38 15.55
C LEU A 406 27.89 3.79 15.67
N TRP A 407 28.38 4.02 16.88
CA TRP A 407 29.78 4.42 17.13
C TRP A 407 30.80 3.36 16.71
N GLU A 408 30.47 2.07 16.85
CA GLU A 408 31.31 0.97 16.35
C GLU A 408 31.52 1.02 14.84
N SER A 409 30.56 1.59 14.08
CA SER A 409 30.65 1.72 12.62
C SER A 409 31.58 2.87 12.20
N VAL A 410 31.93 3.78 13.08
CA VAL A 410 32.77 4.97 12.79
C VAL A 410 33.83 5.16 13.90
N PRO A 411 34.76 4.19 14.08
CA PRO A 411 35.77 4.28 15.09
C PRO A 411 36.70 5.49 14.82
N GLY A 412 36.85 6.36 15.83
CA GLY A 412 37.66 7.57 15.71
C GLY A 412 36.88 8.87 15.57
N GLU A 413 35.59 8.82 15.27
CA GLU A 413 34.73 10.00 15.29
C GLU A 413 34.31 10.34 16.74
N PRO A 414 34.20 11.64 17.09
CA PRO A 414 33.75 12.04 18.42
C PRO A 414 32.27 11.69 18.64
N ILE A 415 31.91 11.42 19.89
CA ILE A 415 30.53 11.06 20.28
C ILE A 415 29.49 12.11 19.84
N GLY A 416 29.89 13.39 19.76
CA GLY A 416 29.04 14.48 19.26
C GLY A 416 28.65 14.30 17.80
N PHE A 417 29.56 13.74 16.98
CA PHE A 417 29.25 13.40 15.57
C PHE A 417 28.18 12.30 15.50
N VAL A 418 28.33 11.25 16.31
CA VAL A 418 27.37 10.14 16.35
C VAL A 418 26.00 10.63 16.79
N ARG A 419 25.92 11.39 17.89
CA ARG A 419 24.66 11.97 18.38
C ARG A 419 24.02 12.94 17.40
N GLY A 420 24.82 13.74 16.69
CA GLY A 420 24.34 14.64 15.64
C GLY A 420 23.66 13.89 14.51
N ASN A 421 24.27 12.81 14.01
CA ASN A 421 23.68 11.97 12.96
C ASN A 421 22.43 11.21 13.46
N LEU A 422 22.44 10.69 14.69
CA LEU A 422 21.25 10.09 15.31
C LEU A 422 20.09 11.10 15.43
N GLY A 423 20.40 12.35 15.80
CA GLY A 423 19.41 13.42 15.87
C GLY A 423 18.75 13.72 14.52
N MET A 424 19.51 13.66 13.41
CA MET A 424 18.96 13.84 12.07
C MET A 424 17.92 12.76 11.71
N VAL A 425 18.10 11.53 12.19
CA VAL A 425 17.16 10.42 11.97
C VAL A 425 16.20 10.21 13.16
N LEU A 426 15.98 11.27 13.93
CA LEU A 426 14.98 11.36 14.99
C LEU A 426 15.27 10.54 16.27
N PHE A 427 16.52 10.17 16.53
CA PHE A 427 16.93 9.65 17.84
C PHE A 427 17.47 10.80 18.68
N SER A 428 16.76 11.19 19.74
CA SER A 428 17.14 12.31 20.60
C SER A 428 16.94 11.99 22.09
N GLY A 429 17.62 12.72 22.94
CA GLY A 429 17.48 12.57 24.39
C GLY A 429 17.81 11.16 24.87
N ASP A 430 16.85 10.48 25.48
CA ASP A 430 17.01 9.11 26.00
C ASP A 430 16.90 8.02 24.92
N ASP A 431 16.40 8.34 23.71
CA ASP A 431 16.28 7.38 22.61
C ASP A 431 17.64 6.81 22.17
N VAL A 432 18.71 7.62 22.27
CA VAL A 432 20.07 7.17 21.93
C VAL A 432 20.59 6.06 22.86
N LYS A 433 19.99 5.94 24.06
CA LYS A 433 20.34 4.93 25.06
C LYS A 433 19.47 3.67 24.96
N LYS A 434 18.41 3.69 24.13
CA LYS A 434 17.55 2.51 23.93
C LYS A 434 18.39 1.32 23.46
N PRO A 435 18.08 0.11 23.94
CA PRO A 435 18.68 -1.12 23.42
C PRO A 435 18.24 -1.34 21.96
N ILE A 436 19.17 -1.68 21.06
CA ILE A 436 18.84 -1.93 19.64
C ILE A 436 17.83 -3.08 19.47
N GLY A 437 17.84 -4.05 20.39
CA GLY A 437 16.88 -5.17 20.35
C GLY A 437 15.44 -4.81 20.74
N SER A 438 15.18 -3.56 21.22
CA SER A 438 13.85 -3.05 21.59
C SER A 438 13.29 -2.03 20.59
N LEU A 439 14.00 -1.78 19.49
CA LEU A 439 13.58 -0.83 18.47
C LEU A 439 12.36 -1.35 17.69
N SER A 440 11.44 -0.45 17.36
CA SER A 440 10.39 -0.73 16.38
C SER A 440 11.00 -0.90 14.98
N GLY A 441 10.27 -1.53 14.05
CA GLY A 441 10.74 -1.72 12.68
C GLY A 441 11.18 -0.41 12.00
N GLY A 442 10.39 0.66 12.16
CA GLY A 442 10.74 1.98 11.62
C GLY A 442 11.94 2.64 12.28
N GLU A 443 12.12 2.48 13.62
CA GLU A 443 13.31 2.94 14.30
C GLU A 443 14.56 2.16 13.84
N ALA A 444 14.44 0.84 13.69
CA ALA A 444 15.50 -0.01 13.17
C ALA A 444 15.92 0.41 11.76
N ALA A 445 14.96 0.60 10.86
CA ALA A 445 15.22 1.08 9.50
C ALA A 445 15.95 2.42 9.48
N ARG A 446 15.47 3.42 10.25
CA ARG A 446 16.14 4.73 10.35
C ARG A 446 17.57 4.62 10.90
N LEU A 447 17.81 3.72 11.87
CA LEU A 447 19.14 3.49 12.42
C LEU A 447 20.10 2.89 11.39
N VAL A 448 19.64 1.91 10.59
CA VAL A 448 20.45 1.31 9.51
C VAL A 448 20.75 2.35 8.42
N PHE A 449 19.77 3.19 8.02
CA PHE A 449 20.03 4.30 7.10
C PHE A 449 21.03 5.32 7.69
N CYS A 450 20.97 5.60 8.98
CA CYS A 450 21.95 6.44 9.64
C CYS A 450 23.37 5.84 9.53
N LYS A 451 23.54 4.53 9.75
CA LYS A 451 24.80 3.82 9.53
C LYS A 451 25.29 3.97 8.09
N LEU A 452 24.41 3.76 7.10
CA LEU A 452 24.77 3.94 5.68
C LEU A 452 25.20 5.39 5.39
N SER A 453 24.57 6.37 6.02
CA SER A 453 24.94 7.79 5.85
C SER A 453 26.34 8.09 6.40
N VAL A 454 26.72 7.53 7.56
CA VAL A 454 28.03 7.79 8.19
C VAL A 454 29.16 6.95 7.61
N THR A 455 28.90 5.74 7.12
CA THR A 455 29.90 4.86 6.49
C THR A 455 30.25 5.27 5.05
N ARG A 456 29.43 6.11 4.43
CA ARG A 456 29.66 6.71 3.10
C ARG A 456 29.96 5.71 1.99
N PRO A 457 29.15 4.69 1.77
CA PRO A 457 29.33 3.74 0.67
C PRO A 457 29.23 4.47 -0.67
N ASN A 458 29.83 3.92 -1.73
CA ASN A 458 29.68 4.41 -3.09
C ASN A 458 28.69 3.60 -3.93
N ILE A 459 28.21 2.48 -3.38
CA ILE A 459 27.13 1.68 -3.91
C ILE A 459 26.14 1.42 -2.79
N LEU A 460 24.87 1.72 -3.02
CA LEU A 460 23.76 1.38 -2.11
C LEU A 460 22.97 0.22 -2.71
N VAL A 461 22.83 -0.85 -1.92
CA VAL A 461 22.03 -2.02 -2.25
C VAL A 461 20.89 -2.08 -1.24
N LEU A 462 19.65 -1.90 -1.69
CA LEU A 462 18.49 -1.76 -0.80
C LEU A 462 17.45 -2.85 -1.11
N ASP A 463 17.09 -3.65 -0.12
CA ASP A 463 16.06 -4.70 -0.22
C ASP A 463 14.80 -4.27 0.53
N GLU A 464 13.75 -3.88 -0.20
CA GLU A 464 12.46 -3.38 0.29
C GLU A 464 12.63 -2.23 1.32
N PRO A 465 13.28 -1.12 0.95
CA PRO A 465 13.66 -0.05 1.88
C PRO A 465 12.48 0.74 2.44
N THR A 466 11.30 0.65 1.82
CA THR A 466 10.09 1.37 2.23
C THR A 466 9.30 0.64 3.32
N ASN A 467 9.58 -0.66 3.53
CA ASN A 467 8.91 -1.43 4.57
C ASN A 467 9.17 -0.85 5.96
N HIS A 468 8.12 -0.72 6.76
CA HIS A 468 8.15 -0.19 8.13
C HIS A 468 8.47 1.32 8.27
N LEU A 469 8.72 2.04 7.19
CA LEU A 469 8.86 3.50 7.22
C LEU A 469 7.48 4.16 7.13
N ASP A 470 7.32 5.29 7.82
CA ASP A 470 6.16 6.16 7.62
C ASP A 470 6.32 6.98 6.32
N LEU A 471 5.23 7.57 5.87
CA LEU A 471 5.18 8.34 4.62
C LEU A 471 6.23 9.45 4.60
N GLU A 472 6.41 10.13 5.73
CA GLU A 472 7.39 11.20 5.89
C GLU A 472 8.85 10.70 5.77
N ALA A 473 9.13 9.50 6.29
CA ALA A 473 10.46 8.90 6.17
C ALA A 473 10.71 8.38 4.74
N ILE A 474 9.69 7.87 4.04
CA ILE A 474 9.81 7.44 2.64
C ILE A 474 10.09 8.65 1.74
N GLU A 475 9.37 9.76 1.90
CA GLU A 475 9.61 11.01 1.17
C GLU A 475 11.03 11.53 1.39
N ALA A 476 11.46 11.60 2.66
CA ALA A 476 12.82 12.03 3.00
C ALA A 476 13.90 11.08 2.46
N LEU A 477 13.63 9.77 2.41
CA LEU A 477 14.54 8.79 1.83
C LEU A 477 14.68 8.98 0.32
N VAL A 478 13.57 9.20 -0.39
CA VAL A 478 13.58 9.47 -1.85
C VAL A 478 14.38 10.73 -2.16
N GLU A 479 14.16 11.82 -1.40
CA GLU A 479 14.91 13.06 -1.57
C GLU A 479 16.42 12.83 -1.40
N ALA A 480 16.82 12.16 -0.33
CA ALA A 480 18.23 11.85 -0.07
C ALA A 480 18.87 10.92 -1.11
N LEU A 481 18.12 9.92 -1.62
CA LEU A 481 18.60 9.01 -2.66
C LEU A 481 18.68 9.69 -4.04
N ARG A 482 17.84 10.68 -4.32
CA ARG A 482 17.97 11.49 -5.54
C ARG A 482 19.25 12.31 -5.56
N GLU A 483 19.66 12.83 -4.40
CA GLU A 483 20.90 13.60 -4.26
C GLU A 483 22.17 12.72 -4.21
N PHE A 484 22.02 11.40 -4.09
CA PHE A 484 23.15 10.48 -4.01
C PHE A 484 23.84 10.30 -5.37
N ASP A 485 25.13 10.65 -5.43
CA ASP A 485 25.95 10.58 -6.66
C ASP A 485 26.53 9.18 -6.95
N GLY A 486 26.29 8.20 -6.08
CA GLY A 486 26.79 6.82 -6.23
C GLY A 486 25.85 5.93 -7.05
N THR A 487 26.16 4.63 -7.07
CA THR A 487 25.35 3.61 -7.73
C THR A 487 24.26 3.11 -6.79
N LEU A 488 23.04 2.97 -7.30
CA LEU A 488 21.88 2.52 -6.53
C LEU A 488 21.30 1.24 -7.16
N ILE A 489 21.20 0.18 -6.37
CA ILE A 489 20.54 -1.09 -6.74
C ILE A 489 19.47 -1.36 -5.71
N PHE A 490 18.22 -1.51 -6.09
CA PHE A 490 17.17 -1.71 -5.10
C PHE A 490 16.05 -2.63 -5.59
N VAL A 491 15.44 -3.31 -4.63
CA VAL A 491 14.18 -4.04 -4.79
C VAL A 491 13.11 -3.26 -4.07
N SER A 492 11.99 -2.96 -4.72
CA SER A 492 10.82 -2.38 -4.05
C SER A 492 9.53 -2.80 -4.74
N HIS A 493 8.47 -2.95 -3.95
CA HIS A 493 7.10 -3.12 -4.42
C HIS A 493 6.35 -1.79 -4.49
N ASP A 494 6.94 -0.72 -4.00
CA ASP A 494 6.37 0.62 -4.05
C ASP A 494 6.64 1.27 -5.42
N ARG A 495 5.57 1.38 -6.22
CA ARG A 495 5.62 1.96 -7.57
C ARG A 495 6.06 3.42 -7.55
N TRP A 496 5.62 4.18 -6.54
CA TRP A 496 6.01 5.58 -6.42
C TRP A 496 7.51 5.68 -6.16
N PHE A 497 8.04 4.88 -5.23
CA PHE A 497 9.47 4.83 -4.95
C PHE A 497 10.30 4.46 -6.19
N VAL A 498 9.87 3.43 -6.95
CA VAL A 498 10.53 3.02 -8.20
C VAL A 498 10.50 4.14 -9.24
N SER A 499 9.35 4.78 -9.46
CA SER A 499 9.20 5.86 -10.46
C SER A 499 10.04 7.10 -10.15
N GLN A 500 10.32 7.35 -8.86
CA GLN A 500 11.09 8.51 -8.43
C GLN A 500 12.62 8.34 -8.58
N LEU A 501 13.11 7.11 -8.62
CA LEU A 501 14.54 6.82 -8.45
C LEU A 501 15.18 6.03 -9.61
N ALA A 502 14.43 5.15 -10.27
CA ALA A 502 14.99 4.25 -11.27
C ALA A 502 15.15 4.91 -12.64
N ASP A 503 16.31 4.74 -13.23
CA ASP A 503 16.63 5.02 -14.65
C ASP A 503 16.97 3.76 -15.45
N ARG A 504 16.97 2.60 -14.77
CA ARG A 504 17.17 1.29 -15.34
C ARG A 504 16.36 0.25 -14.60
N ILE A 505 15.60 -0.57 -15.31
CA ILE A 505 14.71 -1.58 -14.76
C ILE A 505 15.24 -2.97 -15.11
N LEU A 506 15.51 -3.77 -14.10
CA LEU A 506 15.85 -5.18 -14.23
C LEU A 506 14.65 -6.03 -13.86
N GLU A 507 13.97 -6.56 -14.86
CA GLU A 507 12.84 -7.44 -14.63
C GLU A 507 13.31 -8.88 -14.51
N ILE A 508 12.97 -9.55 -13.39
CA ILE A 508 13.16 -10.98 -13.21
C ILE A 508 11.82 -11.67 -13.42
N SER A 509 11.75 -12.51 -14.46
CA SER A 509 10.57 -13.28 -14.80
C SER A 509 10.91 -14.77 -14.94
N PRO A 510 9.92 -15.69 -14.95
CA PRO A 510 10.16 -17.10 -15.23
C PRO A 510 10.73 -17.39 -16.63
N LYS A 511 10.60 -16.43 -17.54
CA LYS A 511 11.16 -16.51 -18.91
C LYS A 511 12.62 -16.08 -18.98
N GLY A 512 13.17 -15.51 -17.90
CA GLY A 512 14.52 -14.98 -17.81
C GLY A 512 14.56 -13.55 -17.28
N ILE A 513 15.68 -12.90 -17.51
CA ILE A 513 15.91 -11.51 -17.10
C ILE A 513 15.77 -10.60 -18.32
N GLN A 514 15.08 -9.49 -18.12
CA GLN A 514 15.03 -8.38 -19.07
C GLN A 514 15.66 -7.14 -18.44
N ASP A 515 16.58 -6.54 -19.16
CA ASP A 515 17.30 -5.34 -18.75
C ASP A 515 16.85 -4.19 -19.65
N PHE A 516 16.18 -3.20 -19.05
CA PHE A 516 15.64 -2.04 -19.75
C PHE A 516 16.31 -0.75 -19.22
N ARG A 517 16.91 0.03 -20.10
CA ARG A 517 17.45 1.36 -19.78
C ARG A 517 16.40 2.41 -20.11
N GLY A 518 15.90 3.08 -19.10
CA GLY A 518 14.85 4.09 -19.17
C GLY A 518 14.10 4.20 -17.83
N THR A 519 13.18 5.15 -17.74
CA THR A 519 12.34 5.35 -16.57
C THR A 519 11.29 4.24 -16.42
N TYR A 520 10.66 4.18 -15.25
CA TYR A 520 9.61 3.19 -15.01
C TYR A 520 8.38 3.41 -15.93
N GLU A 521 8.04 4.66 -16.24
CA GLU A 521 6.97 5.01 -17.18
C GLU A 521 7.29 4.54 -18.61
N GLU A 522 8.52 4.80 -19.08
CA GLU A 522 8.97 4.33 -20.40
C GLU A 522 9.00 2.80 -20.52
N TYR A 523 9.33 2.13 -19.40
CA TYR A 523 9.27 0.67 -19.31
C TYR A 523 7.83 0.16 -19.51
N LEU A 524 6.85 0.78 -18.84
CA LEU A 524 5.44 0.42 -18.98
C LEU A 524 4.91 0.65 -20.39
N ASP A 525 5.24 1.80 -20.99
CA ASP A 525 4.79 2.16 -22.34
C ASP A 525 5.33 1.20 -23.41
N ARG A 526 6.57 0.71 -23.24
CA ARG A 526 7.24 -0.13 -24.23
C ARG A 526 6.89 -1.61 -24.13
N LEU A 527 6.78 -2.14 -22.94
CA LEU A 527 6.57 -3.57 -22.71
C LEU A 527 5.10 -3.93 -22.48
N GLY A 528 4.26 -2.94 -22.18
CA GLY A 528 2.81 -3.12 -22.00
C GLY A 528 2.41 -3.99 -20.79
N ASP A 529 3.38 -4.61 -20.12
CA ASP A 529 3.17 -5.49 -18.99
C ASP A 529 3.78 -4.86 -17.72
N ASP A 530 2.94 -4.26 -16.89
CA ASP A 530 3.33 -3.81 -15.57
C ASP A 530 3.40 -5.01 -14.61
N HIS A 531 4.60 -5.53 -14.33
CA HIS A 531 4.79 -6.61 -13.35
C HIS A 531 4.46 -6.20 -11.92
N LEU A 532 4.33 -4.92 -11.67
CA LEU A 532 3.71 -4.36 -10.49
C LEU A 532 2.20 -4.17 -10.70
N ASP A 533 1.64 -4.50 -11.88
CA ASP A 533 0.20 -4.55 -12.13
C ASP A 533 -0.36 -5.96 -11.92
N ALA A 534 -1.41 -6.03 -11.11
CA ALA A 534 -2.08 -7.26 -10.77
C ALA A 534 -2.67 -8.02 -11.96
N GLU A 535 -3.20 -7.30 -12.96
CA GLU A 535 -3.78 -7.94 -14.16
C GLU A 535 -2.73 -8.58 -15.04
N ALA A 536 -1.57 -7.94 -15.21
CA ALA A 536 -0.45 -8.50 -15.95
C ALA A 536 0.09 -9.77 -15.29
N VAL A 537 0.26 -9.74 -13.94
CA VAL A 537 0.73 -10.92 -13.18
C VAL A 537 -0.31 -12.05 -13.15
N LEU A 538 -1.63 -11.73 -13.12
CA LEU A 538 -2.69 -12.75 -13.25
C LEU A 538 -2.67 -13.41 -14.63
N ARG A 539 -2.46 -12.63 -15.69
CA ARG A 539 -2.31 -13.12 -17.06
C ARG A 539 -1.14 -14.09 -17.15
N MET A 540 0.02 -13.71 -16.61
CA MET A 540 1.21 -14.56 -16.57
C MET A 540 0.99 -15.84 -15.75
N ARG A 541 0.36 -15.79 -14.58
CA ARG A 541 0.03 -16.98 -13.77
C ARG A 541 -0.93 -17.92 -14.51
N ARG A 542 -1.92 -17.39 -15.22
CA ARG A 542 -2.83 -18.19 -16.07
C ARG A 542 -2.08 -18.86 -17.23
N GLU A 543 -1.17 -18.16 -17.88
CA GLU A 543 -0.32 -18.71 -18.93
C GLU A 543 0.64 -19.77 -18.41
N GLN A 544 1.22 -19.59 -17.22
CA GLN A 544 2.05 -20.58 -16.55
C GLN A 544 1.27 -21.84 -16.15
N LYS A 545 0.05 -21.69 -15.60
CA LYS A 545 -0.83 -22.84 -15.32
C LYS A 545 -1.20 -23.58 -16.61
N LYS A 546 -1.47 -22.87 -17.70
CA LYS A 546 -1.73 -23.49 -19.02
C LYS A 546 -0.49 -24.21 -19.57
N ALA A 547 0.68 -23.62 -19.45
CA ALA A 547 1.94 -24.24 -19.89
C ALA A 547 2.31 -25.47 -19.02
N ALA A 548 2.10 -25.41 -17.71
CA ALA A 548 2.34 -26.53 -16.80
C ALA A 548 1.31 -27.68 -16.98
N ALA A 549 0.05 -27.35 -17.31
CA ALA A 549 -0.96 -28.34 -17.67
C ALA A 549 -0.64 -29.00 -19.01
N ALA A 550 -0.22 -28.23 -20.02
CA ALA A 550 0.22 -28.77 -21.31
C ALA A 550 1.48 -29.66 -21.21
N ALA A 551 2.37 -29.37 -20.24
CA ALA A 551 3.55 -30.20 -19.97
C ALA A 551 3.21 -31.51 -19.23
N LYS A 552 2.09 -31.55 -18.47
CA LYS A 552 1.58 -32.80 -17.80
C LYS A 552 0.80 -33.69 -18.76
N ASP A 553 0.09 -33.12 -19.74
CA ASP A 553 -0.66 -33.89 -20.75
C ASP A 553 0.20 -34.47 -21.88
N GLY A 554 1.51 -34.17 -21.93
CA GLY A 554 2.46 -34.69 -22.92
C GLY A 554 2.81 -36.18 -22.81
N LYS A 555 2.10 -36.98 -21.95
CA LYS A 555 2.26 -38.41 -21.83
C LYS A 555 0.91 -39.17 -22.00
N GLY A 556 0.20 -38.90 -23.07
CA GLY A 556 -1.01 -39.65 -23.44
C GLY A 556 -1.27 -39.60 -24.92
N ASN A 557 -1.12 -40.71 -25.59
CA ASN A 557 -1.31 -40.93 -27.03
C ASN A 557 -2.73 -40.59 -27.49
N GLY A 558 -2.87 -39.85 -28.63
CA GLY A 558 -3.95 -40.03 -29.60
C GLY A 558 -5.02 -38.94 -29.61
N SER A 559 -4.87 -37.96 -30.49
CA SER A 559 -5.86 -37.31 -31.40
C SER A 559 -5.38 -35.91 -31.83
N GLY A 560 -4.30 -35.88 -32.56
CA GLY A 560 -3.66 -34.61 -32.98
C GLY A 560 -4.31 -33.90 -34.19
N LEU A 561 -5.48 -34.35 -34.68
CA LEU A 561 -6.19 -33.73 -35.82
C LEU A 561 -7.36 -32.84 -35.36
N ASP A 562 -8.04 -33.20 -34.29
CA ASP A 562 -9.19 -32.45 -33.76
C ASP A 562 -8.77 -31.18 -33.00
N ASP A 563 -7.66 -31.24 -32.27
CA ASP A 563 -7.12 -30.12 -31.49
C ASP A 563 -6.55 -28.99 -32.40
N ARG A 564 -5.95 -29.34 -33.54
CA ARG A 564 -5.50 -28.30 -34.52
C ARG A 564 -6.66 -27.55 -35.13
N GLN A 565 -7.76 -28.22 -35.45
CA GLN A 565 -8.95 -27.58 -36.00
C GLN A 565 -9.66 -26.72 -34.95
N ARG A 566 -9.73 -27.16 -33.69
CA ARG A 566 -10.22 -26.36 -32.57
C ARG A 566 -9.40 -25.08 -32.35
N LEU A 567 -8.08 -25.20 -32.33
CA LEU A 567 -7.17 -24.07 -32.13
C LEU A 567 -7.25 -23.06 -33.30
N GLN A 568 -7.41 -23.55 -34.53
CA GLN A 568 -7.59 -22.70 -35.73
C GLN A 568 -8.90 -21.94 -35.64
N ARG A 569 -10.01 -22.60 -35.28
CA ARG A 569 -11.32 -22.00 -35.12
C ARG A 569 -11.36 -20.97 -34.00
N GLN A 570 -10.66 -21.24 -32.88
CA GLN A 570 -10.50 -20.31 -31.77
C GLN A 570 -9.73 -19.04 -32.17
N LYS A 571 -8.68 -19.16 -32.97
CA LYS A 571 -7.93 -18.02 -33.52
C LYS A 571 -8.72 -17.18 -34.51
N ASP A 572 -9.54 -17.81 -35.35
CA ASP A 572 -10.35 -17.11 -36.33
C ASP A 572 -11.53 -16.38 -35.66
N LEU A 573 -12.14 -16.99 -34.65
CA LEU A 573 -13.19 -16.35 -33.83
C LEU A 573 -12.61 -15.18 -33.01
N GLY A 574 -11.41 -15.34 -32.42
CA GLY A 574 -10.73 -14.26 -31.72
C GLY A 574 -10.46 -13.04 -32.61
N LYS A 575 -9.95 -13.23 -33.83
CA LYS A 575 -9.77 -12.14 -34.78
C LYS A 575 -11.08 -11.44 -35.16
N LYS A 576 -12.16 -12.22 -35.32
CA LYS A 576 -13.46 -11.69 -35.66
C LYS A 576 -14.08 -10.89 -34.53
N ARG A 577 -13.88 -11.34 -33.27
CA ARG A 577 -14.23 -10.60 -32.06
C ARG A 577 -13.53 -9.25 -32.00
N ASP A 578 -12.20 -9.25 -32.20
CA ASP A 578 -11.39 -8.02 -32.13
C ASP A 578 -11.78 -7.01 -33.23
N GLN A 579 -12.16 -7.49 -34.42
CA GLN A 579 -12.69 -6.65 -35.50
C GLN A 579 -14.07 -6.04 -35.14
N LEU A 580 -14.94 -6.82 -34.49
CA LEU A 580 -16.24 -6.31 -34.04
C LEU A 580 -16.08 -5.27 -32.95
N THR A 581 -15.17 -5.50 -31.98
CA THR A 581 -14.85 -4.55 -30.92
C THR A 581 -14.36 -3.21 -31.50
N ALA A 582 -13.44 -3.24 -32.46
CA ALA A 582 -12.97 -2.02 -33.13
C ALA A 582 -14.10 -1.28 -33.90
N SER A 583 -15.04 -2.03 -34.48
CA SER A 583 -16.17 -1.44 -35.20
C SER A 583 -17.20 -0.80 -34.25
N VAL A 584 -17.42 -1.39 -33.08
CA VAL A 584 -18.26 -0.83 -32.01
C VAL A 584 -17.62 0.46 -31.46
N GLU A 585 -16.34 0.45 -31.12
CA GLU A 585 -15.60 1.63 -30.64
C GLU A 585 -15.65 2.80 -31.64
N GLN A 586 -15.53 2.50 -32.94
CA GLN A 586 -15.59 3.52 -33.97
C GLN A 586 -17.00 4.13 -34.07
N ALA A 587 -18.05 3.31 -33.96
CA ALA A 587 -19.44 3.78 -34.00
C ALA A 587 -19.79 4.60 -32.74
N GLU A 588 -19.36 4.16 -31.55
CA GLU A 588 -19.55 4.88 -30.29
C GLU A 588 -18.79 6.22 -30.26
N SER A 589 -17.56 6.24 -30.74
CA SER A 589 -16.79 7.48 -30.86
C SER A 589 -17.50 8.51 -31.75
N ARG A 590 -18.13 8.05 -32.84
CA ARG A 590 -18.91 8.93 -33.72
C ARG A 590 -20.22 9.41 -33.07
N ILE A 591 -20.91 8.55 -32.33
CA ILE A 591 -22.09 8.91 -31.53
C ILE A 591 -21.75 9.96 -30.49
N ASN A 592 -20.63 9.78 -29.77
CA ASN A 592 -20.17 10.73 -28.76
C ASN A 592 -19.84 12.10 -29.39
N ALA A 593 -19.18 12.12 -30.54
CA ALA A 593 -18.91 13.37 -31.27
C ALA A 593 -20.20 14.10 -31.69
N ILE A 594 -21.26 13.37 -32.08
CA ILE A 594 -22.57 13.95 -32.40
C ILE A 594 -23.24 14.48 -31.11
N ASN A 595 -23.16 13.74 -30.02
CA ASN A 595 -23.67 14.17 -28.70
C ASN A 595 -22.99 15.44 -28.20
N GLU A 596 -21.67 15.53 -28.32
CA GLU A 596 -20.91 16.75 -27.96
C GLU A 596 -21.36 17.96 -28.78
N MET A 597 -21.60 17.78 -30.08
CA MET A 597 -22.16 18.85 -30.91
C MET A 597 -23.57 19.28 -30.46
N PHE A 598 -24.40 18.35 -30.02
CA PHE A 598 -25.74 18.65 -29.51
C PHE A 598 -25.75 19.25 -28.10
N CYS A 599 -24.68 19.06 -27.31
CA CYS A 599 -24.51 19.67 -26.02
C CYS A 599 -24.04 21.16 -26.10
N ASP A 600 -23.58 21.64 -27.26
CA ASP A 600 -23.23 23.04 -27.44
C ASP A 600 -24.51 23.92 -27.56
N PRO A 601 -24.81 24.80 -26.60
CA PRO A 601 -26.02 25.65 -26.64
C PRO A 601 -26.14 26.52 -27.89
N THR A 602 -25.03 26.81 -28.57
CA THR A 602 -24.99 27.69 -29.76
C THR A 602 -25.11 26.91 -31.06
N PHE A 603 -25.05 25.57 -31.01
CA PHE A 603 -25.09 24.71 -32.20
C PHE A 603 -26.39 24.80 -32.97
N PHE A 604 -27.52 24.80 -32.28
CA PHE A 604 -28.86 24.84 -32.90
C PHE A 604 -29.19 26.21 -33.53
N ASP A 605 -28.60 27.29 -33.03
CA ASP A 605 -28.75 28.65 -33.58
C ASP A 605 -27.95 28.88 -34.87
N ARG A 606 -26.81 28.16 -34.99
CA ARG A 606 -25.85 28.32 -36.10
C ARG A 606 -25.99 27.27 -37.20
N THR A 607 -26.78 26.22 -36.98
CA THR A 607 -26.86 25.08 -37.87
C THR A 607 -28.26 24.98 -38.51
N SER A 608 -28.32 24.74 -39.83
CA SER A 608 -29.61 24.62 -40.54
C SER A 608 -30.37 23.37 -40.06
N ARG A 609 -31.70 23.46 -40.00
CA ARG A 609 -32.61 22.34 -39.60
C ARG A 609 -32.35 21.05 -40.37
N ASP A 610 -32.00 21.15 -41.66
CA ASP A 610 -31.69 19.97 -42.49
C ASP A 610 -30.40 19.25 -42.08
N LYS A 611 -29.40 20.00 -41.58
CA LYS A 611 -28.15 19.42 -41.04
C LYS A 611 -28.39 18.75 -39.69
N VAL A 612 -29.16 19.36 -38.80
CA VAL A 612 -29.53 18.76 -37.50
C VAL A 612 -30.27 17.44 -37.74
N LYS A 613 -31.25 17.41 -38.61
CA LYS A 613 -32.03 16.20 -38.96
C LYS A 613 -31.13 15.09 -39.53
N LYS A 614 -30.14 15.43 -40.37
CA LYS A 614 -29.17 14.45 -40.89
C LYS A 614 -28.30 13.84 -39.78
N LEU A 615 -27.89 14.62 -38.81
CA LEU A 615 -27.11 14.12 -37.67
C LEU A 615 -27.95 13.26 -36.72
N GLU A 616 -29.22 13.61 -36.50
CA GLU A 616 -30.17 12.76 -35.75
C GLU A 616 -30.42 11.42 -36.44
N ASP A 617 -30.59 11.43 -37.78
CA ASP A 617 -30.76 10.22 -38.57
C ASP A 617 -29.47 9.37 -38.62
N GLU A 618 -28.29 10.01 -38.67
CA GLU A 618 -26.98 9.35 -38.56
C GLU A 618 -26.82 8.71 -37.18
N GLN A 619 -27.14 9.41 -36.11
CA GLN A 619 -27.08 8.88 -34.73
C GLN A 619 -28.00 7.67 -34.55
N LYS A 620 -29.24 7.73 -35.05
CA LYS A 620 -30.17 6.59 -34.99
C LYS A 620 -29.62 5.37 -35.72
N LYS A 621 -29.01 5.57 -36.89
CA LYS A 621 -28.41 4.48 -37.67
C LYS A 621 -27.21 3.86 -36.95
N LEU A 622 -26.33 4.70 -36.36
CA LEU A 622 -25.19 4.24 -35.62
C LEU A 622 -25.60 3.47 -34.36
N ASN A 623 -26.63 3.92 -33.62
CA ASN A 623 -27.13 3.20 -32.46
C ASN A 623 -27.69 1.80 -32.85
N ALA A 624 -28.47 1.70 -33.93
CA ALA A 624 -28.93 0.42 -34.42
C ALA A 624 -27.78 -0.48 -34.91
N GLN A 625 -26.73 0.11 -35.47
CA GLN A 625 -25.53 -0.62 -35.89
C GLN A 625 -24.76 -1.15 -34.69
N VAL A 626 -24.57 -0.37 -33.61
CA VAL A 626 -23.95 -0.81 -32.35
C VAL A 626 -24.71 -1.98 -31.74
N GLU A 627 -26.07 -1.89 -31.70
CA GLU A 627 -26.90 -2.97 -31.15
C GLU A 627 -26.74 -4.28 -31.96
N THR A 628 -26.65 -4.18 -33.28
CA THR A 628 -26.43 -5.34 -34.16
C THR A 628 -25.04 -5.95 -33.97
N LEU A 629 -23.98 -5.11 -33.90
CA LEU A 629 -22.60 -5.54 -33.71
C LEU A 629 -22.38 -6.16 -32.31
N MET A 630 -23.03 -5.63 -31.27
CA MET A 630 -23.02 -6.22 -29.93
C MET A 630 -23.68 -7.60 -29.91
N GLY A 631 -24.82 -7.78 -30.60
CA GLY A 631 -25.46 -9.10 -30.71
C GLY A 631 -24.63 -10.13 -31.50
N GLU A 632 -23.82 -9.69 -32.47
CA GLU A 632 -22.84 -10.57 -33.14
C GLU A 632 -21.63 -10.88 -32.26
N TRP A 633 -21.16 -9.90 -31.46
CA TRP A 633 -20.08 -10.04 -30.51
C TRP A 633 -20.44 -11.05 -29.41
N GLU A 634 -21.65 -10.98 -28.83
CA GLU A 634 -22.13 -11.92 -27.81
C GLU A 634 -22.16 -13.37 -28.34
N LYS A 635 -22.64 -13.58 -29.57
CA LYS A 635 -22.64 -14.92 -30.20
C LYS A 635 -21.21 -15.50 -30.36
N ILE A 636 -20.25 -14.65 -30.71
CA ILE A 636 -18.86 -15.08 -30.85
C ILE A 636 -18.23 -15.40 -29.47
N GLU A 637 -18.58 -14.65 -28.45
CA GLU A 637 -18.13 -14.94 -27.07
C GLU A 637 -18.74 -16.25 -26.54
N GLU A 638 -20.02 -16.53 -26.83
CA GLU A 638 -20.64 -17.82 -26.50
C GLU A 638 -19.96 -19.00 -27.25
N GLU A 639 -19.64 -18.83 -28.55
CA GLU A 639 -18.90 -19.84 -29.31
C GLU A 639 -17.47 -20.06 -28.78
N LEU A 640 -16.78 -19.00 -28.40
CA LEU A 640 -15.44 -19.05 -27.80
C LEU A 640 -15.47 -19.72 -26.42
N ALA A 641 -16.50 -19.45 -25.60
CA ALA A 641 -16.70 -20.09 -24.30
C ALA A 641 -17.00 -21.60 -24.45
N GLY A 642 -17.72 -22.00 -25.52
CA GLY A 642 -17.97 -23.42 -25.81
C GLY A 642 -16.77 -24.19 -26.39
N LEU A 643 -15.73 -23.47 -26.86
CA LEU A 643 -14.51 -24.05 -27.40
C LEU A 643 -13.34 -24.04 -26.37
N SER A 644 -13.49 -23.32 -25.24
CA SER A 644 -12.53 -23.30 -24.14
C SER A 644 -12.81 -24.42 -23.17
#